data_3a2d0ec5a6616a06cae496295eb47f58
#
_entry.id   3a2d0ec5a6616a06cae496295eb47f58
#
_cell.length_a   1.000
_cell.length_b   1.000
_cell.length_c   1.000
_cell.angle_alpha   90.00
_cell.angle_beta   90.00
_cell.angle_gamma   90.00
#
_symmetry.space_group_name_H-M   'P 1'
#
loop_
_entity.id
_entity.type
_entity.pdbx_description
1 polymer ?
#
loop_
_entity_poly.entity_id
_entity_poly.type
_entity_poly.pdbx_seq_one_letter_code
_entity_poly.pdbx_strand_id
1 'polypeptide(L)'
;MPRRFSLKTRLLSLLLSAAMVLMFLPASAFAADDEQVRVGDAWLGSATRVVSCGEGGTAAYDPDTKTLTLTNVTINHDYNAAIWNTVEGLTIKLVGENSINSGDQTGILSMQGCGLLTLTGEGSLNITTADGQAIYANTGSLLIKDTTVTASTEAFDTCAVSADLGIEISGSTLESAIASGNAIYTPGDLKIENSNVTTSNDNQNNKGYPAIWSDGDITINGGQLKSTCKGGTALGAASTISITGCTLESASTGSNAIYTPGDLTIENSNVTTNSAGNLPAIWSDSDITINGGQLKSTCTGSDALGATGTLSITDCTVENKGYYTALYSGGKMTLTGGSITAEAEDNAILSRSAMTITNATVKATAQKYNALRASDVMKIDGGRVEATTFGENIYAIHMQPMDDGSNNGRMEIGGGVELYVKGFSGIFVGEEATIADAHIVIDSDDWSIDMPVKFADGYDIARALGGDSKGSAEPFDWYSMSLEPFTPGTPGTYRYLELLSGAKHTLRVTNGMISELNGKPYTGNEAEIPAGSPVTLTLTVNEDAFTAGEVFSSWTLFPTPRDLQIDGNVITFTMPAEDVEIRATGDIPPEPTPDAEGSPLFGLALGAVGGTLVGLTFYAAHEIGITQTLRETLPAGAAIPANRGELALLLWNAADKPEPEKQPAFTDVSDLETAKAAQWAIEAGLMETESSGKFAPAKRVTRLKVFRTWKAANH
;
A
#
# COMPACT_ATOMS: atom_id res chain seq x y z
N MET A 1 -25.37 -15.09 12.60
CA MET A 1 -26.29 -15.85 11.72
C MET A 1 -27.12 -14.84 10.96
N PRO A 2 -26.95 -14.67 9.66
CA PRO A 2 -27.76 -13.74 8.89
C PRO A 2 -29.20 -14.26 8.82
N ARG A 3 -30.16 -13.43 9.20
CA ARG A 3 -31.60 -13.73 9.01
C ARG A 3 -31.86 -13.73 7.50
N ARG A 4 -32.04 -14.91 6.92
CA ARG A 4 -32.56 -15.08 5.56
C ARG A 4 -33.99 -14.52 5.55
N PHE A 5 -34.18 -13.36 4.93
CA PHE A 5 -35.51 -12.88 4.61
C PHE A 5 -36.16 -13.89 3.64
N SER A 6 -37.28 -14.44 4.04
CA SER A 6 -37.94 -15.51 3.28
C SER A 6 -38.41 -14.98 1.93
N LEU A 7 -38.20 -15.76 0.87
CA LEU A 7 -38.68 -15.52 -0.48
C LEU A 7 -40.18 -15.13 -0.52
N LYS A 8 -40.94 -15.53 0.49
CA LYS A 8 -42.37 -15.23 0.63
C LYS A 8 -42.68 -13.76 0.93
N THR A 9 -41.81 -13.05 1.68
CA THR A 9 -42.02 -11.64 1.99
C THR A 9 -41.70 -10.75 0.78
N ARG A 10 -40.73 -11.16 -0.05
CA ARG A 10 -40.36 -10.46 -1.30
C ARG A 10 -41.41 -10.65 -2.40
N LEU A 11 -42.01 -11.84 -2.51
CA LEU A 11 -43.12 -12.08 -3.42
C LEU A 11 -44.39 -11.33 -3.01
N LEU A 12 -44.62 -11.11 -1.72
CA LEU A 12 -45.84 -10.44 -1.24
C LEU A 12 -45.79 -8.92 -1.50
N SER A 13 -44.63 -8.28 -1.41
CA SER A 13 -44.49 -6.85 -1.74
C SER A 13 -44.58 -6.60 -3.25
N LEU A 14 -44.00 -7.47 -4.07
CA LEU A 14 -44.16 -7.43 -5.54
C LEU A 14 -45.60 -7.64 -5.99
N LEU A 15 -46.33 -8.57 -5.36
CA LEU A 15 -47.74 -8.85 -5.66
C LEU A 15 -48.67 -7.72 -5.17
N LEU A 16 -48.34 -7.03 -4.06
CA LEU A 16 -49.13 -5.90 -3.56
C LEU A 16 -48.98 -4.67 -4.44
N SER A 17 -47.77 -4.34 -4.89
CA SER A 17 -47.56 -3.21 -5.79
C SER A 17 -48.15 -3.43 -7.18
N ALA A 18 -48.04 -4.65 -7.73
CA ALA A 18 -48.72 -5.04 -8.98
C ALA A 18 -50.25 -5.03 -8.87
N ALA A 19 -50.80 -5.44 -7.72
CA ALA A 19 -52.23 -5.48 -7.51
C ALA A 19 -52.86 -4.09 -7.34
N MET A 20 -52.14 -3.10 -6.75
CA MET A 20 -52.66 -1.74 -6.65
C MET A 20 -52.72 -1.00 -7.99
N VAL A 21 -51.75 -1.25 -8.89
CA VAL A 21 -51.74 -0.63 -10.23
C VAL A 21 -52.89 -1.21 -11.11
N LEU A 22 -53.23 -2.48 -10.96
CA LEU A 22 -54.30 -3.13 -11.75
C LEU A 22 -55.73 -2.73 -11.34
N MET A 23 -55.97 -2.19 -10.15
CA MET A 23 -57.32 -1.86 -9.67
C MET A 23 -57.88 -0.50 -10.15
N PHE A 24 -57.06 0.35 -10.76
CA PHE A 24 -57.50 1.70 -11.17
C PHE A 24 -57.52 1.95 -12.68
N LEU A 25 -57.36 0.92 -13.52
CA LEU A 25 -57.48 1.10 -14.95
C LEU A 25 -58.94 0.87 -15.43
N PRO A 26 -59.61 1.87 -16.01
CA PRO A 26 -60.83 1.62 -16.73
C PRO A 26 -60.54 0.77 -17.96
N ALA A 27 -61.19 -0.36 -18.08
CA ALA A 27 -60.97 -1.39 -19.13
C ALA A 27 -61.27 -0.90 -20.57
N SER A 28 -61.48 0.39 -20.80
CA SER A 28 -61.87 0.96 -22.08
C SER A 28 -60.91 1.94 -22.71
N ALA A 29 -59.67 2.05 -22.21
CA ALA A 29 -58.70 3.04 -22.70
C ALA A 29 -57.56 2.47 -23.61
N PHE A 30 -57.57 1.17 -23.92
CA PHE A 30 -56.58 0.60 -24.84
C PHE A 30 -57.24 0.31 -26.20
N ALA A 31 -57.56 1.35 -26.94
CA ALA A 31 -57.59 1.25 -28.39
C ALA A 31 -56.13 1.37 -28.88
N ALA A 32 -55.63 0.30 -29.53
CA ALA A 32 -54.36 0.33 -30.24
C ALA A 32 -54.39 1.49 -31.25
N ASP A 33 -53.33 2.32 -31.22
CA ASP A 33 -52.86 3.18 -32.28
C ASP A 33 -52.59 4.65 -31.94
N ASP A 34 -51.98 4.95 -30.80
CA ASP A 34 -51.12 6.16 -30.78
C ASP A 34 -50.18 6.07 -29.57
N GLU A 35 -48.90 5.85 -29.84
CA GLU A 35 -47.84 6.10 -28.87
C GLU A 35 -47.94 7.55 -28.36
N GLN A 36 -48.28 7.73 -27.12
CA GLN A 36 -48.56 9.05 -26.52
C GLN A 36 -47.83 9.21 -25.20
N VAL A 37 -47.43 10.44 -24.91
CA VAL A 37 -46.92 10.81 -23.58
C VAL A 37 -47.88 11.82 -22.95
N ARG A 38 -48.27 11.57 -21.72
CA ARG A 38 -49.09 12.51 -20.94
C ARG A 38 -48.15 13.40 -20.08
N VAL A 39 -48.40 14.69 -20.11
CA VAL A 39 -47.71 15.67 -19.28
C VAL A 39 -48.78 16.47 -18.51
N GLY A 40 -48.82 16.33 -17.19
CA GLY A 40 -49.95 16.79 -16.39
C GLY A 40 -51.26 16.14 -16.89
N ASP A 41 -52.24 16.96 -17.22
CA ASP A 41 -53.51 16.47 -17.75
C ASP A 41 -53.56 16.31 -19.29
N ALA A 42 -52.51 16.77 -19.99
CA ALA A 42 -52.49 16.78 -21.43
C ALA A 42 -51.80 15.59 -22.05
N TRP A 43 -52.47 14.92 -23.01
CA TRP A 43 -51.88 13.89 -23.86
C TRP A 43 -51.20 14.52 -25.08
N LEU A 44 -49.93 14.22 -25.27
CA LEU A 44 -49.13 14.66 -26.41
C LEU A 44 -48.93 13.46 -27.36
N GLY A 45 -49.13 13.68 -28.64
CA GLY A 45 -49.00 12.68 -29.70
C GLY A 45 -48.97 13.35 -31.05
N SER A 46 -49.43 12.66 -32.12
CA SER A 46 -49.48 13.20 -33.47
C SER A 46 -50.39 14.43 -33.61
N ALA A 47 -51.48 14.52 -32.87
CA ALA A 47 -52.46 15.58 -32.94
C ALA A 47 -52.11 16.84 -32.06
N THR A 48 -51.69 16.58 -30.82
CA THR A 48 -51.27 17.66 -29.88
C THR A 48 -49.80 17.47 -29.55
N ARG A 49 -48.94 18.37 -29.98
CA ARG A 49 -47.52 18.24 -29.85
C ARG A 49 -46.91 19.10 -28.76
N VAL A 50 -47.58 20.10 -28.23
CA VAL A 50 -47.05 21.05 -27.25
C VAL A 50 -48.10 21.38 -26.21
N VAL A 51 -47.68 21.47 -24.94
CA VAL A 51 -48.45 21.99 -23.82
C VAL A 51 -47.64 22.96 -23.01
N SER A 52 -48.32 24.01 -22.49
CA SER A 52 -47.69 24.94 -21.54
C SER A 52 -47.74 24.36 -20.14
N CYS A 53 -46.60 24.43 -19.41
CA CYS A 53 -46.48 23.90 -18.06
C CYS A 53 -45.83 24.93 -17.14
N GLY A 54 -46.65 25.64 -16.38
CA GLY A 54 -46.23 26.75 -15.52
C GLY A 54 -46.05 28.09 -16.28
N GLU A 55 -45.44 29.08 -15.64
CA GLU A 55 -45.19 30.39 -16.24
C GLU A 55 -44.05 30.34 -17.27
N GLY A 56 -44.43 30.33 -18.56
CA GLY A 56 -43.51 30.35 -19.69
C GLY A 56 -42.81 29.01 -20.01
N GLY A 57 -43.10 27.95 -19.25
CA GLY A 57 -42.57 26.61 -19.52
C GLY A 57 -43.39 25.86 -20.59
N THR A 58 -42.71 24.99 -21.36
CA THR A 58 -43.38 24.20 -22.42
C THR A 58 -42.86 22.75 -22.41
N ALA A 59 -43.77 21.80 -22.58
CA ALA A 59 -43.46 20.44 -22.93
C ALA A 59 -43.87 20.17 -24.38
N ALA A 60 -42.92 19.83 -25.22
CA ALA A 60 -43.11 19.57 -26.64
C ALA A 60 -42.73 18.14 -27.01
N TYR A 61 -43.65 17.39 -27.60
CA TYR A 61 -43.42 16.01 -28.05
C TYR A 61 -43.27 15.94 -29.56
N ASP A 62 -42.20 15.34 -29.98
CA ASP A 62 -41.97 14.96 -31.40
C ASP A 62 -42.13 13.45 -31.58
N PRO A 63 -43.21 12.97 -32.20
CA PRO A 63 -43.42 11.53 -32.41
C PRO A 63 -42.45 10.90 -33.41
N ASP A 64 -41.85 11.69 -34.32
CA ASP A 64 -40.91 11.17 -35.33
C ASP A 64 -39.59 10.76 -34.72
N THR A 65 -39.15 11.50 -33.69
CA THR A 65 -37.91 11.22 -32.92
C THR A 65 -38.20 10.61 -31.57
N LYS A 66 -39.47 10.41 -31.21
CA LYS A 66 -39.90 9.95 -29.86
C LYS A 66 -39.28 10.78 -28.74
N THR A 67 -39.23 12.10 -28.94
CA THR A 67 -38.56 13.01 -27.98
C THR A 67 -39.55 13.98 -27.36
N LEU A 68 -39.65 13.93 -26.02
CA LEU A 68 -40.33 14.93 -25.20
C LEU A 68 -39.32 15.98 -24.74
N THR A 69 -39.40 17.20 -25.26
CA THR A 69 -38.56 18.30 -24.80
C THR A 69 -39.28 19.09 -23.69
N LEU A 70 -38.68 19.14 -22.52
CA LEU A 70 -39.10 19.98 -21.39
C LEU A 70 -38.28 21.25 -21.36
N THR A 71 -38.92 22.41 -21.45
CA THR A 71 -38.24 23.71 -21.42
C THR A 71 -38.82 24.56 -20.30
N ASN A 72 -38.05 24.77 -19.23
CA ASN A 72 -38.41 25.54 -18.04
C ASN A 72 -39.80 25.18 -17.48
N VAL A 73 -40.16 23.90 -17.48
CA VAL A 73 -41.48 23.45 -17.03
C VAL A 73 -41.61 23.47 -15.51
N THR A 74 -42.82 23.81 -15.05
CA THR A 74 -43.25 23.55 -13.67
C THR A 74 -44.55 22.75 -13.74
N ILE A 75 -44.47 21.49 -13.32
CA ILE A 75 -45.60 20.54 -13.33
C ILE A 75 -45.97 20.23 -11.88
N ASN A 76 -47.17 20.65 -11.46
CA ASN A 76 -47.79 20.26 -10.20
C ASN A 76 -48.94 19.33 -10.52
N HIS A 77 -48.90 18.06 -10.09
CA HIS A 77 -49.89 17.10 -10.48
C HIS A 77 -50.11 16.05 -9.36
N ASP A 78 -51.37 15.93 -8.87
CA ASP A 78 -51.70 15.11 -7.69
C ASP A 78 -52.46 13.85 -8.02
N TYR A 79 -52.78 13.62 -9.32
CA TYR A 79 -53.61 12.48 -9.75
C TYR A 79 -52.91 11.57 -10.67
N ASN A 80 -52.36 10.57 -10.65
CA ASN A 80 -51.55 9.77 -11.54
C ASN A 80 -50.12 10.36 -11.71
N ALA A 81 -49.27 9.71 -12.47
CA ALA A 81 -47.93 10.22 -12.74
C ALA A 81 -47.94 11.58 -13.44
N ALA A 82 -47.08 12.50 -13.06
CA ALA A 82 -47.00 13.81 -13.68
C ALA A 82 -46.54 13.74 -15.16
N ILE A 83 -45.63 12.80 -15.48
CA ILE A 83 -45.35 12.37 -16.85
C ILE A 83 -45.64 10.88 -16.94
N TRP A 84 -46.57 10.53 -17.83
CA TRP A 84 -46.94 9.14 -18.07
C TRP A 84 -46.57 8.74 -19.48
N ASN A 85 -45.61 7.84 -19.62
CA ASN A 85 -45.10 7.40 -20.91
C ASN A 85 -45.71 6.09 -21.36
N THR A 86 -46.25 6.06 -22.58
CA THR A 86 -46.65 4.83 -23.30
C THR A 86 -45.86 4.65 -24.60
N VAL A 87 -44.86 5.51 -24.85
CA VAL A 87 -44.02 5.51 -26.05
C VAL A 87 -42.84 4.57 -25.84
N GLU A 88 -42.63 3.65 -26.76
CA GLU A 88 -41.47 2.78 -26.75
C GLU A 88 -40.18 3.58 -27.06
N GLY A 89 -39.19 3.55 -26.17
CA GLY A 89 -37.90 4.22 -26.34
C GLY A 89 -37.99 5.76 -26.23
N LEU A 90 -38.85 6.28 -25.35
CA LEU A 90 -38.99 7.74 -25.13
C LEU A 90 -37.67 8.37 -24.65
N THR A 91 -37.31 9.47 -25.31
CA THR A 91 -36.25 10.39 -24.83
C THR A 91 -36.91 11.64 -24.25
N ILE A 92 -36.62 11.96 -22.98
CA ILE A 92 -36.96 13.24 -22.35
C ILE A 92 -35.74 14.14 -22.41
N LYS A 93 -35.81 15.19 -23.21
CA LYS A 93 -34.75 16.22 -23.36
C LYS A 93 -35.03 17.42 -22.46
N LEU A 94 -34.07 17.74 -21.60
CA LEU A 94 -34.15 18.81 -20.62
C LEU A 94 -33.49 20.10 -21.16
N VAL A 95 -34.20 21.20 -21.12
CA VAL A 95 -33.72 22.53 -21.49
C VAL A 95 -34.08 23.53 -20.38
N GLY A 96 -33.06 24.22 -19.83
CA GLY A 96 -33.26 25.12 -18.70
C GLY A 96 -33.60 24.37 -17.40
N GLU A 97 -34.32 25.04 -16.50
CA GLU A 97 -34.66 24.50 -15.18
C GLU A 97 -36.08 23.90 -15.20
N ASN A 98 -36.21 22.60 -14.95
CA ASN A 98 -37.47 21.89 -14.96
C ASN A 98 -37.82 21.35 -13.58
N SER A 99 -39.09 21.47 -13.19
CA SER A 99 -39.58 21.00 -11.89
C SER A 99 -40.87 20.17 -12.02
N ILE A 100 -40.91 19.09 -11.31
CA ILE A 100 -42.10 18.23 -11.18
C ILE A 100 -42.40 18.03 -9.70
N ASN A 101 -43.60 18.38 -9.27
CA ASN A 101 -44.14 18.02 -7.97
C ASN A 101 -45.42 17.15 -8.19
N SER A 102 -45.31 15.87 -7.83
CA SER A 102 -46.36 14.92 -8.15
C SER A 102 -47.23 14.49 -6.95
N GLY A 103 -47.07 15.18 -5.81
CA GLY A 103 -47.85 14.81 -4.61
C GLY A 103 -47.67 13.34 -4.25
N ASP A 104 -48.80 12.63 -4.08
CA ASP A 104 -48.81 11.20 -3.71
C ASP A 104 -48.55 10.25 -4.90
N GLN A 105 -48.25 10.76 -6.08
CA GLN A 105 -48.10 9.97 -7.30
C GLN A 105 -46.66 9.91 -7.81
N THR A 106 -46.39 9.05 -8.77
CA THR A 106 -45.10 8.95 -9.44
C THR A 106 -44.80 10.21 -10.27
N GLY A 107 -43.61 10.72 -10.20
CA GLY A 107 -43.20 11.87 -11.01
C GLY A 107 -43.14 11.53 -12.50
N ILE A 108 -42.28 10.61 -12.90
CA ILE A 108 -42.18 10.08 -14.27
C ILE A 108 -42.39 8.58 -14.22
N LEU A 109 -43.46 8.12 -14.91
CA LEU A 109 -43.77 6.71 -15.06
C LEU A 109 -43.69 6.29 -16.52
N SER A 110 -42.75 5.37 -16.83
CA SER A 110 -42.74 4.68 -18.12
C SER A 110 -43.42 3.32 -17.98
N MET A 111 -44.48 3.12 -18.78
CA MET A 111 -45.35 1.95 -18.66
C MET A 111 -44.72 0.66 -19.18
N GLN A 112 -45.33 -0.44 -18.84
CA GLN A 112 -44.94 -1.76 -19.33
C GLN A 112 -44.90 -1.80 -20.86
N GLY A 113 -43.78 -2.30 -21.40
CA GLY A 113 -43.55 -2.42 -22.85
C GLY A 113 -42.88 -1.22 -23.50
N CYS A 114 -42.64 -0.12 -22.76
CA CYS A 114 -41.99 1.08 -23.29
C CYS A 114 -40.47 0.94 -23.41
N GLY A 115 -39.85 -0.09 -22.89
CA GLY A 115 -38.44 -0.38 -23.03
C GLY A 115 -37.55 0.66 -22.36
N LEU A 116 -36.64 1.31 -23.11
CA LEU A 116 -35.69 2.28 -22.58
C LEU A 116 -36.32 3.68 -22.42
N LEU A 117 -36.26 4.22 -21.21
CA LEU A 117 -36.50 5.63 -20.93
C LEU A 117 -35.17 6.38 -20.84
N THR A 118 -35.00 7.43 -21.64
CA THR A 118 -33.79 8.26 -21.62
C THR A 118 -34.09 9.66 -21.10
N LEU A 119 -33.33 10.14 -20.13
CA LEU A 119 -33.30 11.54 -19.69
C LEU A 119 -31.97 12.13 -20.15
N THR A 120 -32.00 13.26 -20.88
CA THR A 120 -30.79 13.90 -21.40
C THR A 120 -30.99 15.40 -21.63
N GLY A 121 -29.92 16.13 -21.89
CA GLY A 121 -29.92 17.56 -22.24
C GLY A 121 -29.16 18.42 -21.26
N GLU A 122 -28.86 19.64 -21.67
CA GLU A 122 -28.05 20.59 -20.89
C GLU A 122 -28.82 21.22 -19.71
N GLY A 123 -30.13 20.95 -19.59
CA GLY A 123 -30.99 21.47 -18.52
C GLY A 123 -30.91 20.59 -17.27
N SER A 124 -31.72 20.98 -16.28
CA SER A 124 -31.90 20.24 -15.03
C SER A 124 -33.35 19.80 -14.83
N LEU A 125 -33.54 18.77 -14.02
CA LEU A 125 -34.86 18.29 -13.61
C LEU A 125 -34.88 18.04 -12.10
N ASN A 126 -35.76 18.72 -11.41
CA ASN A 126 -36.05 18.48 -10.00
C ASN A 126 -37.42 17.78 -9.86
N ILE A 127 -37.43 16.57 -9.28
CA ILE A 127 -38.67 15.82 -9.05
C ILE A 127 -38.85 15.63 -7.55
N THR A 128 -39.99 16.02 -7.05
CA THR A 128 -40.40 15.78 -5.65
C THR A 128 -41.74 15.07 -5.61
N THR A 129 -41.83 14.01 -4.84
CA THR A 129 -43.07 13.26 -4.59
C THR A 129 -43.27 13.07 -3.09
N ALA A 130 -44.55 13.00 -2.64
CA ALA A 130 -44.84 12.76 -1.23
C ALA A 130 -44.93 11.23 -0.94
N ASP A 131 -45.57 10.45 -1.80
CA ASP A 131 -45.74 9.00 -1.57
C ASP A 131 -45.41 8.12 -2.81
N GLY A 132 -45.25 8.71 -3.98
CA GLY A 132 -44.85 8.00 -5.21
C GLY A 132 -43.36 7.92 -5.44
N GLN A 133 -42.96 7.18 -6.46
CA GLN A 133 -41.59 7.20 -6.96
C GLN A 133 -41.31 8.48 -7.76
N ALA A 134 -40.10 9.04 -7.65
CA ALA A 134 -39.75 10.18 -8.50
C ALA A 134 -39.65 9.74 -9.98
N ILE A 135 -38.94 8.61 -10.26
CA ILE A 135 -38.79 8.04 -11.61
C ILE A 135 -38.97 6.53 -11.54
N TYR A 136 -39.86 5.99 -12.38
CA TYR A 136 -40.06 4.56 -12.53
C TYR A 136 -40.19 4.13 -14.00
N ALA A 137 -39.24 3.28 -14.44
CA ALA A 137 -39.30 2.60 -15.73
C ALA A 137 -39.82 1.15 -15.54
N ASN A 138 -41.15 0.97 -15.63
CA ASN A 138 -41.82 -0.32 -15.43
C ASN A 138 -41.53 -1.27 -16.60
N THR A 139 -40.94 -2.44 -16.32
CA THR A 139 -40.48 -3.43 -17.30
C THR A 139 -39.49 -2.86 -18.35
N GLY A 140 -38.85 -1.74 -18.04
CA GLY A 140 -37.90 -1.03 -18.90
C GLY A 140 -36.59 -0.72 -18.21
N SER A 141 -35.70 -0.14 -18.97
CA SER A 141 -34.40 0.40 -18.49
C SER A 141 -34.48 1.93 -18.40
N LEU A 142 -33.64 2.51 -17.55
CA LEU A 142 -33.47 3.95 -17.42
C LEU A 142 -32.05 4.37 -17.78
N LEU A 143 -31.92 5.34 -18.69
CA LEU A 143 -30.67 6.00 -19.01
C LEU A 143 -30.74 7.49 -18.61
N ILE A 144 -29.89 7.93 -17.71
CA ILE A 144 -29.67 9.35 -17.37
C ILE A 144 -28.34 9.77 -17.97
N LYS A 145 -28.37 10.63 -19.01
CA LYS A 145 -27.16 10.93 -19.78
C LYS A 145 -26.97 12.42 -19.99
N ASP A 146 -25.76 12.92 -19.68
CA ASP A 146 -25.32 14.31 -19.94
C ASP A 146 -26.31 15.35 -19.40
N THR A 147 -26.80 15.17 -18.15
CA THR A 147 -27.82 16.02 -17.55
C THR A 147 -27.74 16.05 -16.02
N THR A 148 -28.53 16.92 -15.41
CA THR A 148 -28.64 17.03 -13.95
C THR A 148 -30.07 16.68 -13.50
N VAL A 149 -30.18 15.70 -12.59
CA VAL A 149 -31.46 15.25 -12.04
C VAL A 149 -31.38 15.24 -10.52
N THR A 150 -32.39 15.84 -9.88
CA THR A 150 -32.66 15.68 -8.45
C THR A 150 -33.99 14.96 -8.30
N ALA A 151 -33.99 13.81 -7.63
CA ALA A 151 -35.14 12.95 -7.44
C ALA A 151 -35.35 12.70 -5.94
N SER A 152 -36.43 13.20 -5.36
CA SER A 152 -36.72 13.04 -3.94
C SER A 152 -38.15 12.53 -3.69
N THR A 153 -38.29 11.68 -2.67
CA THR A 153 -39.59 11.24 -2.20
C THR A 153 -39.61 11.11 -0.68
N GLU A 154 -40.74 11.51 -0.07
CA GLU A 154 -41.04 11.26 1.33
C GLU A 154 -41.68 9.89 1.57
N ALA A 155 -41.84 9.12 0.52
CA ALA A 155 -42.50 7.82 0.54
C ALA A 155 -41.79 6.77 1.42
N PHE A 156 -42.57 5.79 1.85
CA PHE A 156 -42.10 4.63 2.59
C PHE A 156 -42.27 3.36 1.76
N ASP A 157 -41.33 2.41 1.91
CA ASP A 157 -41.40 1.08 1.30
C ASP A 157 -41.41 1.07 -0.24
N THR A 158 -40.81 2.09 -0.85
CA THR A 158 -40.71 2.26 -2.31
C THR A 158 -39.29 2.68 -2.72
N CYS A 159 -39.12 3.23 -3.90
CA CYS A 159 -37.84 3.72 -4.42
C CYS A 159 -38.01 5.15 -4.94
N ALA A 160 -36.98 5.99 -4.81
CA ALA A 160 -36.99 7.30 -5.44
C ALA A 160 -36.77 7.16 -6.96
N VAL A 161 -35.75 6.40 -7.38
CA VAL A 161 -35.44 6.10 -8.78
C VAL A 161 -35.39 4.58 -8.96
N SER A 162 -36.19 4.05 -9.91
CA SER A 162 -36.15 2.63 -10.22
C SER A 162 -36.39 2.33 -11.69
N ALA A 163 -35.85 1.19 -12.13
CA ALA A 163 -36.12 0.58 -13.44
C ALA A 163 -35.98 -0.94 -13.35
N ASP A 164 -36.90 -1.68 -13.98
CA ASP A 164 -37.00 -3.13 -13.80
C ASP A 164 -35.90 -3.93 -14.55
N LEU A 165 -35.30 -3.37 -15.62
CA LEU A 165 -34.30 -4.07 -16.43
C LEU A 165 -32.87 -3.54 -16.26
N GLY A 166 -32.69 -2.37 -15.66
CA GLY A 166 -31.39 -1.80 -15.40
C GLY A 166 -31.37 -0.27 -15.41
N ILE A 167 -30.38 0.30 -14.78
CA ILE A 167 -30.18 1.75 -14.72
C ILE A 167 -28.75 2.07 -15.19
N GLU A 168 -28.63 3.01 -16.11
CA GLU A 168 -27.35 3.59 -16.53
C GLU A 168 -27.37 5.10 -16.28
N ILE A 169 -26.29 5.59 -15.62
CA ILE A 169 -26.05 7.01 -15.35
C ILE A 169 -24.72 7.37 -15.96
N SER A 170 -24.71 8.22 -16.99
CA SER A 170 -23.51 8.52 -17.75
C SER A 170 -23.33 10.03 -17.94
N GLY A 171 -22.14 10.56 -17.62
CA GLY A 171 -21.80 11.99 -17.79
C GLY A 171 -22.72 12.94 -17.02
N SER A 172 -23.39 12.48 -15.97
CA SER A 172 -24.52 13.15 -15.35
C SER A 172 -24.30 13.48 -13.89
N THR A 173 -25.12 14.39 -13.35
CA THR A 173 -25.29 14.58 -11.91
C THR A 173 -26.67 14.02 -11.51
N LEU A 174 -26.68 13.07 -10.56
CA LEU A 174 -27.92 12.57 -9.96
C LEU A 174 -27.86 12.73 -8.43
N GLU A 175 -28.84 13.46 -7.89
CA GLU A 175 -29.14 13.46 -6.47
C GLU A 175 -30.43 12.69 -6.23
N SER A 176 -30.38 11.61 -5.43
CA SER A 176 -31.56 10.80 -5.13
C SER A 176 -31.74 10.62 -3.63
N ALA A 177 -32.90 11.02 -3.11
CA ALA A 177 -33.20 10.97 -1.69
C ALA A 177 -34.56 10.32 -1.40
N ILE A 178 -34.61 9.54 -0.30
CA ILE A 178 -35.86 8.90 0.16
C ILE A 178 -35.96 8.91 1.68
N ALA A 179 -37.18 9.07 2.19
CA ALA A 179 -37.45 8.99 3.61
C ALA A 179 -37.27 7.55 4.16
N SER A 180 -37.72 6.54 3.44
CA SER A 180 -37.48 5.15 3.78
C SER A 180 -37.78 4.20 2.62
N GLY A 181 -36.74 3.67 2.01
CA GLY A 181 -36.77 2.80 0.85
C GLY A 181 -35.42 2.83 0.14
N ASN A 182 -35.39 2.54 -1.14
CA ASN A 182 -34.15 2.66 -1.90
C ASN A 182 -34.11 4.03 -2.62
N ALA A 183 -33.03 4.79 -2.46
CA ALA A 183 -32.84 5.98 -3.29
C ALA A 183 -32.66 5.59 -4.76
N ILE A 184 -31.94 4.51 -5.03
CA ILE A 184 -31.82 3.89 -6.36
C ILE A 184 -32.02 2.38 -6.23
N TYR A 185 -32.92 1.82 -7.04
CA TYR A 185 -33.14 0.38 -7.09
C TYR A 185 -33.37 -0.14 -8.50
N THR A 186 -32.78 -1.30 -8.81
CA THR A 186 -33.07 -2.03 -10.02
C THR A 186 -32.94 -3.54 -9.79
N PRO A 187 -33.89 -4.36 -10.32
CA PRO A 187 -33.69 -5.80 -10.45
C PRO A 187 -32.61 -6.20 -11.47
N GLY A 188 -32.29 -5.31 -12.43
CA GLY A 188 -31.21 -5.50 -13.40
C GLY A 188 -29.92 -4.87 -12.91
N ASP A 189 -28.98 -4.61 -13.82
CA ASP A 189 -27.68 -4.03 -13.50
C ASP A 189 -27.76 -2.51 -13.27
N LEU A 190 -26.91 -2.00 -12.40
CA LEU A 190 -26.68 -0.58 -12.21
C LEU A 190 -25.30 -0.19 -12.73
N LYS A 191 -25.27 0.74 -13.68
CA LYS A 191 -24.05 1.26 -14.27
C LYS A 191 -23.93 2.76 -14.06
N ILE A 192 -22.80 3.20 -13.49
CA ILE A 192 -22.48 4.62 -13.25
C ILE A 192 -21.16 4.92 -13.94
N GLU A 193 -21.17 5.83 -14.94
CA GLU A 193 -20.00 6.19 -15.72
C GLU A 193 -19.74 7.69 -15.69
N ASN A 194 -18.54 8.10 -15.25
CA ASN A 194 -18.09 9.49 -15.26
C ASN A 194 -19.14 10.49 -14.72
N SER A 195 -19.86 10.09 -13.68
CA SER A 195 -21.02 10.80 -13.14
C SER A 195 -20.81 11.19 -11.67
N ASN A 196 -21.56 12.20 -11.24
CA ASN A 196 -21.61 12.60 -9.84
C ASN A 196 -22.95 12.15 -9.26
N VAL A 197 -22.92 11.09 -8.45
CA VAL A 197 -24.14 10.53 -7.87
C VAL A 197 -24.13 10.72 -6.35
N THR A 198 -25.18 11.30 -5.81
CA THR A 198 -25.42 11.41 -4.37
C THR A 198 -26.72 10.74 -4.00
N THR A 199 -26.67 9.82 -3.02
CA THR A 199 -27.88 9.14 -2.54
C THR A 199 -28.00 9.23 -1.03
N SER A 200 -29.25 9.34 -0.55
CA SER A 200 -29.56 9.28 0.87
C SER A 200 -30.84 8.49 1.15
N ASN A 201 -30.76 7.67 2.20
CA ASN A 201 -31.92 7.00 2.78
C ASN A 201 -31.95 7.28 4.29
N ASP A 202 -32.95 8.02 4.74
CA ASP A 202 -33.13 8.38 6.15
C ASP A 202 -33.69 7.25 7.01
N ASN A 203 -34.17 6.15 6.40
CA ASN A 203 -34.72 4.95 7.05
C ASN A 203 -35.67 5.27 8.21
N GLN A 204 -36.59 6.22 8.03
CA GLN A 204 -37.47 6.72 9.08
C GLN A 204 -38.38 5.66 9.69
N ASN A 205 -38.65 4.55 8.97
CA ASN A 205 -39.45 3.43 9.45
C ASN A 205 -38.62 2.26 10.03
N ASN A 206 -37.30 2.39 10.14
CA ASN A 206 -36.35 1.37 10.65
C ASN A 206 -36.43 -0.01 9.95
N LYS A 207 -36.83 -0.08 8.68
CA LYS A 207 -36.89 -1.33 7.91
C LYS A 207 -35.56 -1.76 7.31
N GLY A 208 -34.53 -0.90 7.36
CA GLY A 208 -33.18 -1.23 6.93
C GLY A 208 -33.03 -1.36 5.41
N TYR A 209 -33.83 -0.62 4.61
CA TYR A 209 -33.65 -0.56 3.18
C TYR A 209 -32.29 0.02 2.79
N PRO A 210 -31.61 -0.55 1.79
CA PRO A 210 -30.40 0.05 1.22
C PRO A 210 -30.66 1.42 0.58
N ALA A 211 -29.65 2.31 0.57
CA ALA A 211 -29.77 3.54 -0.23
C ALA A 211 -29.64 3.24 -1.72
N ILE A 212 -28.64 2.44 -2.12
CA ILE A 212 -28.49 1.91 -3.48
C ILE A 212 -28.55 0.40 -3.41
N TRP A 213 -29.39 -0.20 -4.26
CA TRP A 213 -29.47 -1.65 -4.41
C TRP A 213 -29.72 -2.08 -5.85
N SER A 214 -28.94 -3.07 -6.30
CA SER A 214 -29.17 -3.79 -7.54
C SER A 214 -29.33 -5.28 -7.25
N ASP A 215 -30.30 -5.94 -7.86
CA ASP A 215 -30.38 -7.42 -7.82
C ASP A 215 -29.43 -8.06 -8.87
N GLY A 216 -28.89 -7.25 -9.83
CA GLY A 216 -27.83 -7.59 -10.75
C GLY A 216 -26.47 -7.08 -10.25
N ASP A 217 -25.58 -6.76 -11.19
CA ASP A 217 -24.27 -6.21 -10.93
C ASP A 217 -24.30 -4.69 -10.74
N ILE A 218 -23.33 -4.17 -9.96
CA ILE A 218 -23.07 -2.74 -9.90
C ILE A 218 -21.69 -2.47 -10.50
N THR A 219 -21.66 -1.60 -11.52
CA THR A 219 -20.41 -1.13 -12.14
C THR A 219 -20.32 0.39 -12.00
N ILE A 220 -19.25 0.86 -11.36
CA ILE A 220 -18.93 2.29 -11.20
C ILE A 220 -17.60 2.57 -11.86
N ASN A 221 -17.58 3.42 -12.88
CA ASN A 221 -16.40 3.73 -13.65
C ASN A 221 -16.20 5.24 -13.78
N GLY A 222 -15.20 5.78 -13.07
CA GLY A 222 -14.95 7.22 -13.00
C GLY A 222 -15.99 7.99 -12.19
N GLY A 223 -15.81 9.32 -12.10
CA GLY A 223 -16.72 10.23 -11.41
C GLY A 223 -16.68 10.14 -9.88
N GLN A 224 -17.78 10.53 -9.25
CA GLN A 224 -17.93 10.54 -7.80
C GLN A 224 -19.25 9.88 -7.38
N LEU A 225 -19.19 9.03 -6.37
CA LEU A 225 -20.39 8.48 -5.73
C LEU A 225 -20.36 8.78 -4.23
N LYS A 226 -21.43 9.35 -3.73
CA LYS A 226 -21.67 9.50 -2.29
C LYS A 226 -22.98 8.83 -1.93
N SER A 227 -22.91 7.81 -1.08
CA SER A 227 -24.10 7.08 -0.63
C SER A 227 -24.19 7.05 0.88
N THR A 228 -25.32 7.47 1.44
CA THR A 228 -25.57 7.46 2.88
C THR A 228 -26.87 6.72 3.21
N CYS A 229 -26.82 5.90 4.25
CA CYS A 229 -27.98 5.14 4.70
C CYS A 229 -28.06 5.09 6.23
N LYS A 230 -29.23 5.37 6.78
CA LYS A 230 -29.52 5.15 8.19
C LYS A 230 -30.18 3.78 8.37
N GLY A 231 -29.43 2.83 8.94
CA GLY A 231 -29.95 1.50 9.28
C GLY A 231 -29.84 0.42 8.21
N GLY A 232 -29.83 0.74 6.92
CA GLY A 232 -29.60 -0.20 5.82
C GLY A 232 -28.20 -0.11 5.24
N THR A 233 -27.93 -0.92 4.22
CA THR A 233 -26.67 -0.85 3.45
C THR A 233 -26.65 0.42 2.61
N ALA A 234 -25.51 1.14 2.56
CA ALA A 234 -25.44 2.35 1.75
C ALA A 234 -25.28 2.02 0.27
N LEU A 235 -24.43 1.08 -0.11
CA LEU A 235 -24.23 0.58 -1.47
C LEU A 235 -24.21 -0.94 -1.46
N GLY A 236 -25.15 -1.59 -2.15
CA GLY A 236 -25.21 -3.04 -2.20
C GLY A 236 -25.73 -3.60 -3.50
N ALA A 237 -25.25 -4.78 -3.86
CA ALA A 237 -25.69 -5.60 -4.97
C ALA A 237 -26.06 -7.01 -4.49
N ALA A 238 -26.89 -7.71 -5.24
CA ALA A 238 -27.14 -9.15 -5.01
C ALA A 238 -26.18 -10.04 -5.85
N SER A 239 -25.38 -9.46 -6.73
CA SER A 239 -24.38 -10.15 -7.56
C SER A 239 -23.00 -9.57 -7.26
N THR A 240 -22.35 -8.86 -8.18
CA THR A 240 -21.00 -8.32 -8.02
C THR A 240 -20.99 -6.80 -7.93
N ILE A 241 -19.91 -6.25 -7.36
CA ILE A 241 -19.65 -4.81 -7.36
C ILE A 241 -18.27 -4.57 -7.94
N SER A 242 -18.18 -3.73 -8.98
CA SER A 242 -16.94 -3.27 -9.59
C SER A 242 -16.83 -1.76 -9.53
N ILE A 243 -15.71 -1.26 -8.96
CA ILE A 243 -15.46 0.16 -8.73
C ILE A 243 -14.10 0.50 -9.34
N THR A 244 -14.08 1.35 -10.37
CA THR A 244 -12.86 1.66 -11.11
C THR A 244 -12.69 3.16 -11.31
N GLY A 245 -11.52 3.70 -10.96
CA GLY A 245 -11.12 5.06 -11.29
C GLY A 245 -12.00 6.17 -10.69
N CYS A 246 -12.71 5.91 -9.60
CA CYS A 246 -13.66 6.86 -9.02
C CYS A 246 -13.30 7.30 -7.59
N THR A 247 -14.01 8.32 -7.11
CA THR A 247 -14.05 8.68 -5.69
C THR A 247 -15.38 8.20 -5.11
N LEU A 248 -15.32 7.31 -4.11
CA LEU A 248 -16.50 6.76 -3.44
C LEU A 248 -16.49 7.12 -1.95
N GLU A 249 -17.58 7.74 -1.49
CA GLU A 249 -17.90 7.88 -0.07
C GLU A 249 -19.17 7.07 0.23
N SER A 250 -19.05 6.05 1.07
CA SER A 250 -20.21 5.23 1.46
C SER A 250 -20.32 5.12 2.97
N ALA A 251 -21.47 5.47 3.54
CA ALA A 251 -21.66 5.45 4.98
C ALA A 251 -23.00 4.84 5.39
N SER A 252 -22.96 3.97 6.41
CA SER A 252 -24.14 3.42 7.04
C SER A 252 -24.09 3.55 8.56
N THR A 253 -25.22 3.80 9.20
CA THR A 253 -25.30 3.82 10.66
C THR A 253 -25.80 2.51 11.27
N GLY A 254 -26.33 1.59 10.50
CA GLY A 254 -26.92 0.35 11.04
C GLY A 254 -26.54 -0.95 10.32
N SER A 255 -25.89 -0.83 9.16
CA SER A 255 -25.53 -1.97 8.31
C SER A 255 -24.19 -1.75 7.64
N ASN A 256 -23.92 -2.43 6.52
CA ASN A 256 -22.70 -2.27 5.75
C ASN A 256 -22.71 -0.92 5.00
N ALA A 257 -21.53 -0.29 4.87
CA ALA A 257 -21.38 0.78 3.92
C ALA A 257 -21.35 0.22 2.49
N ILE A 258 -20.64 -0.90 2.26
CA ILE A 258 -20.64 -1.65 0.98
C ILE A 258 -20.88 -3.12 1.27
N TYR A 259 -21.81 -3.75 0.53
CA TYR A 259 -22.10 -5.18 0.65
C TYR A 259 -22.45 -5.84 -0.68
N THR A 260 -21.89 -7.02 -0.89
CA THR A 260 -22.29 -7.92 -1.96
C THR A 260 -22.11 -9.39 -1.56
N PRO A 261 -23.00 -10.31 -1.94
CA PRO A 261 -22.75 -11.75 -1.82
C PRO A 261 -21.77 -12.28 -2.88
N GLY A 262 -21.56 -11.56 -3.98
CA GLY A 262 -20.57 -11.88 -5.02
C GLY A 262 -19.25 -11.16 -4.81
N ASP A 263 -18.44 -11.13 -5.83
CA ASP A 263 -17.11 -10.51 -5.77
C ASP A 263 -17.19 -8.98 -5.70
N LEU A 264 -16.29 -8.40 -4.92
CA LEU A 264 -16.05 -6.96 -4.86
C LEU A 264 -14.67 -6.64 -5.45
N THR A 265 -14.66 -5.84 -6.51
CA THR A 265 -13.43 -5.36 -7.14
C THR A 265 -13.33 -3.84 -7.00
N ILE A 266 -12.18 -3.35 -6.53
CA ILE A 266 -11.86 -1.92 -6.41
C ILE A 266 -10.53 -1.67 -7.11
N GLU A 267 -10.54 -0.86 -8.18
CA GLU A 267 -9.34 -0.57 -8.96
C GLU A 267 -9.08 0.92 -9.08
N ASN A 268 -7.86 1.36 -8.75
CA ASN A 268 -7.38 2.74 -8.94
C ASN A 268 -8.36 3.80 -8.43
N SER A 269 -9.04 3.53 -7.32
CA SER A 269 -10.12 4.34 -6.76
C SER A 269 -9.77 4.88 -5.38
N ASN A 270 -10.40 6.00 -5.02
CA ASN A 270 -10.33 6.55 -3.67
C ASN A 270 -11.63 6.24 -2.94
N VAL A 271 -11.59 5.24 -2.07
CA VAL A 271 -12.78 4.73 -1.38
C VAL A 271 -12.70 5.08 0.10
N THR A 272 -13.74 5.76 0.61
CA THR A 272 -13.92 6.00 2.04
C THR A 272 -15.23 5.37 2.49
N THR A 273 -15.16 4.51 3.50
CA THR A 273 -16.33 3.88 4.08
C THR A 273 -16.41 4.09 5.58
N ASN A 274 -17.63 4.21 6.08
CA ASN A 274 -17.91 4.32 7.50
C ASN A 274 -19.15 3.51 7.87
N SER A 275 -19.04 2.61 8.84
CA SER A 275 -20.17 1.94 9.45
C SER A 275 -20.17 2.14 10.97
N ALA A 276 -21.31 2.59 11.50
CA ALA A 276 -21.53 2.63 12.94
C ALA A 276 -22.39 1.45 13.45
N GLY A 277 -22.79 0.57 12.54
CA GLY A 277 -23.59 -0.63 12.84
C GLY A 277 -22.78 -1.81 13.34
N ASN A 278 -23.49 -2.91 13.61
CA ASN A 278 -22.90 -4.18 14.06
C ASN A 278 -22.53 -5.12 12.88
N LEU A 279 -22.50 -4.60 11.66
CA LEU A 279 -22.06 -5.30 10.47
C LEU A 279 -20.79 -4.63 9.91
N PRO A 280 -19.95 -5.37 9.18
CA PRO A 280 -18.73 -4.83 8.61
C PRO A 280 -18.96 -3.60 7.73
N ALA A 281 -18.01 -2.65 7.69
CA ALA A 281 -18.18 -1.51 6.82
C ALA A 281 -18.12 -1.92 5.35
N ILE A 282 -17.19 -2.80 4.97
CA ILE A 282 -17.12 -3.43 3.64
C ILE A 282 -17.17 -4.93 3.83
N TRP A 283 -18.10 -5.59 3.13
CA TRP A 283 -18.24 -7.04 3.21
C TRP A 283 -18.61 -7.66 1.86
N SER A 284 -17.92 -8.75 1.53
CA SER A 284 -18.29 -9.67 0.47
C SER A 284 -18.46 -11.08 1.04
N ASP A 285 -19.53 -11.78 0.62
CA ASP A 285 -19.66 -13.22 0.91
C ASP A 285 -18.81 -14.10 -0.05
N SER A 286 -18.09 -13.48 -0.98
CA SER A 286 -17.15 -14.10 -1.92
C SER A 286 -15.76 -13.47 -1.77
N ASP A 287 -15.11 -13.12 -2.86
CA ASP A 287 -13.76 -12.57 -2.90
C ASP A 287 -13.75 -11.03 -2.92
N ILE A 288 -12.69 -10.45 -2.36
CA ILE A 288 -12.41 -9.01 -2.48
C ILE A 288 -11.05 -8.82 -3.14
N THR A 289 -11.02 -8.03 -4.21
CA THR A 289 -9.79 -7.61 -4.88
C THR A 289 -9.68 -6.09 -4.89
N ILE A 290 -8.56 -5.56 -4.36
CA ILE A 290 -8.27 -4.13 -4.34
C ILE A 290 -6.91 -3.92 -5.00
N ASN A 291 -6.89 -3.08 -6.05
CA ASN A 291 -5.70 -2.87 -6.85
C ASN A 291 -5.46 -1.37 -7.08
N GLY A 292 -4.40 -0.83 -6.52
CA GLY A 292 -4.08 0.60 -6.59
C GLY A 292 -5.04 1.49 -5.81
N GLY A 293 -4.81 2.81 -5.85
CA GLY A 293 -5.65 3.82 -5.22
C GLY A 293 -5.52 3.89 -3.70
N GLN A 294 -6.58 4.37 -3.05
CA GLN A 294 -6.64 4.54 -1.59
C GLN A 294 -7.93 3.95 -1.04
N LEU A 295 -7.83 3.24 0.07
CA LEU A 295 -8.98 2.75 0.82
C LEU A 295 -8.89 3.19 2.28
N LYS A 296 -9.91 3.88 2.75
CA LYS A 296 -10.09 4.17 4.16
C LYS A 296 -11.42 3.59 4.63
N SER A 297 -11.36 2.63 5.54
CA SER A 297 -12.57 1.98 6.06
C SER A 297 -12.60 2.02 7.59
N THR A 298 -13.71 2.48 8.15
CA THR A 298 -13.93 2.53 9.59
C THR A 298 -15.22 1.80 9.96
N CYS A 299 -15.14 0.91 10.95
CA CYS A 299 -16.29 0.28 11.54
C CYS A 299 -16.20 0.31 13.07
N THR A 300 -17.22 0.84 13.75
CA THR A 300 -17.21 0.96 15.21
C THR A 300 -17.88 -0.20 15.95
N GLY A 301 -18.54 -1.10 15.25
CA GLY A 301 -19.24 -2.25 15.87
C GLY A 301 -18.89 -3.62 15.26
N SER A 302 -18.07 -3.68 14.20
CA SER A 302 -17.72 -4.93 13.53
C SER A 302 -16.37 -4.79 12.81
N ASP A 303 -16.13 -5.57 11.75
CA ASP A 303 -14.93 -5.51 10.93
C ASP A 303 -14.94 -4.27 10.01
N ALA A 304 -13.76 -3.71 9.72
CA ALA A 304 -13.70 -2.62 8.76
C ALA A 304 -13.80 -3.13 7.32
N LEU A 305 -13.08 -4.19 6.97
CA LEU A 305 -13.09 -4.83 5.66
C LEU A 305 -12.99 -6.34 5.82
N GLY A 306 -13.92 -7.07 5.21
CA GLY A 306 -13.88 -8.53 5.26
C GLY A 306 -14.46 -9.23 4.05
N ALA A 307 -13.87 -10.37 3.71
CA ALA A 307 -14.32 -11.32 2.70
C ALA A 307 -14.53 -12.70 3.31
N THR A 308 -15.60 -13.39 2.93
CA THR A 308 -15.76 -14.81 3.28
C THR A 308 -14.81 -15.67 2.46
N GLY A 309 -14.51 -15.29 1.24
CA GLY A 309 -13.53 -15.89 0.35
C GLY A 309 -12.12 -15.30 0.55
N THR A 310 -11.44 -15.02 -0.54
CA THR A 310 -10.08 -14.45 -0.55
C THR A 310 -10.12 -12.93 -0.43
N LEU A 311 -9.06 -12.38 0.16
CA LEU A 311 -8.81 -10.94 0.18
C LEU A 311 -7.46 -10.66 -0.46
N SER A 312 -7.45 -9.94 -1.57
CA SER A 312 -6.24 -9.53 -2.28
C SER A 312 -6.12 -8.01 -2.34
N ILE A 313 -5.03 -7.46 -1.83
CA ILE A 313 -4.71 -6.04 -1.86
C ILE A 313 -3.35 -5.85 -2.51
N THR A 314 -3.31 -5.07 -3.59
CA THR A 314 -2.08 -4.85 -4.37
C THR A 314 -1.85 -3.36 -4.59
N ASP A 315 -0.63 -2.87 -4.30
CA ASP A 315 -0.15 -1.51 -4.56
C ASP A 315 -1.11 -0.38 -4.12
N CYS A 316 -1.81 -0.61 -3.00
CA CYS A 316 -2.82 0.28 -2.46
C CYS A 316 -2.36 0.93 -1.16
N THR A 317 -2.85 2.16 -0.88
CA THR A 317 -2.77 2.76 0.46
C THR A 317 -4.05 2.44 1.22
N VAL A 318 -3.94 1.65 2.29
CA VAL A 318 -5.06 1.19 3.10
C VAL A 318 -4.95 1.73 4.52
N GLU A 319 -6.01 2.38 5.01
CA GLU A 319 -6.19 2.79 6.41
C GLU A 319 -7.50 2.19 6.94
N ASN A 320 -7.43 1.08 7.62
CA ASN A 320 -8.61 0.40 8.15
C ASN A 320 -8.64 0.41 9.67
N LYS A 321 -9.82 0.72 10.22
CA LYS A 321 -10.07 0.68 11.65
C LYS A 321 -11.35 -0.09 11.94
N GLY A 322 -11.22 -1.27 12.54
CA GLY A 322 -12.33 -2.15 12.91
C GLY A 322 -12.53 -2.23 14.44
N TYR A 323 -13.72 -2.66 14.85
CA TYR A 323 -13.93 -3.07 16.23
C TYR A 323 -13.44 -4.51 16.45
N TYR A 324 -13.91 -5.48 15.64
CA TYR A 324 -13.40 -6.84 15.72
C TYR A 324 -12.10 -7.00 14.91
N THR A 325 -12.16 -6.75 13.60
CA THR A 325 -11.00 -6.92 12.73
C THR A 325 -10.90 -5.74 11.75
N ALA A 326 -9.68 -5.28 11.49
CA ALA A 326 -9.48 -4.25 10.48
C ALA A 326 -9.45 -4.85 9.07
N LEU A 327 -8.78 -6.01 8.90
CA LEU A 327 -8.75 -6.80 7.65
C LEU A 327 -9.06 -8.26 7.97
N TYR A 328 -10.15 -8.78 7.44
CA TYR A 328 -10.58 -10.17 7.61
C TYR A 328 -10.66 -10.92 6.28
N SER A 329 -10.20 -12.17 6.27
CA SER A 329 -10.41 -13.11 5.17
C SER A 329 -10.78 -14.49 5.70
N GLY A 330 -11.87 -15.05 5.21
CA GLY A 330 -12.23 -16.45 5.46
C GLY A 330 -11.38 -17.43 4.66
N GLY A 331 -10.91 -17.02 3.48
CA GLY A 331 -9.96 -17.72 2.64
C GLY A 331 -8.56 -17.14 2.75
N LYS A 332 -7.77 -17.28 1.69
CA LYS A 332 -6.41 -16.74 1.61
C LYS A 332 -6.40 -15.21 1.61
N MET A 333 -5.45 -14.63 2.32
CA MET A 333 -5.15 -13.19 2.27
C MET A 333 -3.81 -12.95 1.54
N THR A 334 -3.81 -11.98 0.62
CA THR A 334 -2.59 -11.56 -0.11
C THR A 334 -2.47 -10.04 -0.05
N LEU A 335 -1.35 -9.56 0.49
CA LEU A 335 -1.01 -8.17 0.62
C LEU A 335 0.30 -7.92 -0.15
N THR A 336 0.25 -7.20 -1.26
CA THR A 336 1.41 -7.02 -2.14
C THR A 336 1.67 -5.54 -2.38
N GLY A 337 2.88 -5.07 -2.13
CA GLY A 337 3.23 -3.66 -2.31
C GLY A 337 2.42 -2.71 -1.44
N GLY A 338 2.47 -1.43 -1.74
CA GLY A 338 1.68 -0.40 -1.08
C GLY A 338 1.95 -0.20 0.41
N SER A 339 1.00 0.47 1.09
CA SER A 339 1.05 0.76 2.52
C SER A 339 -0.27 0.40 3.19
N ILE A 340 -0.22 -0.41 4.22
CA ILE A 340 -1.41 -0.93 4.91
C ILE A 340 -1.30 -0.60 6.39
N THR A 341 -2.22 0.20 6.90
CA THR A 341 -2.42 0.45 8.33
C THR A 341 -3.73 -0.20 8.76
N ALA A 342 -3.63 -1.13 9.70
CA ALA A 342 -4.76 -1.88 10.23
C ALA A 342 -4.81 -1.74 11.75
N GLU A 343 -5.88 -1.14 12.28
CA GLU A 343 -6.11 -0.97 13.71
C GLU A 343 -7.42 -1.65 14.12
N ALA A 344 -7.42 -2.43 15.19
CA ALA A 344 -8.63 -3.03 15.73
C ALA A 344 -8.60 -3.21 17.27
N GLU A 345 -9.79 -3.35 17.85
CA GLU A 345 -9.90 -3.74 19.26
C GLU A 345 -9.50 -5.21 19.45
N ASP A 346 -9.94 -6.09 18.56
CA ASP A 346 -9.62 -7.51 18.63
C ASP A 346 -8.39 -7.85 17.76
N ASN A 347 -8.54 -8.43 16.58
CA ASN A 347 -7.39 -8.74 15.73
C ASN A 347 -7.20 -7.67 14.66
N ALA A 348 -5.96 -7.19 14.43
CA ALA A 348 -5.80 -6.19 13.38
C ALA A 348 -5.93 -6.80 11.98
N ILE A 349 -5.22 -7.88 11.70
CA ILE A 349 -5.26 -8.59 10.41
C ILE A 349 -5.45 -10.08 10.68
N LEU A 350 -6.52 -10.65 10.12
CA LEU A 350 -6.91 -12.04 10.35
C LEU A 350 -7.22 -12.77 9.05
N SER A 351 -6.49 -13.84 8.75
CA SER A 351 -6.82 -14.81 7.72
C SER A 351 -7.18 -16.16 8.36
N ARG A 352 -8.31 -16.75 7.99
CA ARG A 352 -8.66 -18.12 8.42
C ARG A 352 -7.98 -19.22 7.60
N SER A 353 -7.13 -18.85 6.67
CA SER A 353 -6.30 -19.74 5.86
C SER A 353 -4.89 -19.18 5.79
N ALA A 354 -4.26 -19.20 4.62
CA ALA A 354 -2.92 -18.67 4.41
C ALA A 354 -2.92 -17.13 4.30
N MET A 355 -1.85 -16.50 4.78
CA MET A 355 -1.57 -15.09 4.62
C MET A 355 -0.23 -14.91 3.88
N THR A 356 -0.21 -14.08 2.85
CA THR A 356 1.02 -13.72 2.13
C THR A 356 1.19 -12.21 2.14
N ILE A 357 2.32 -11.72 2.60
CA ILE A 357 2.73 -10.31 2.59
C ILE A 357 3.99 -10.22 1.73
N THR A 358 3.94 -9.45 0.63
CA THR A 358 5.07 -9.35 -0.29
C THR A 358 5.40 -7.89 -0.58
N ASN A 359 6.63 -7.46 -0.27
CA ASN A 359 7.13 -6.10 -0.54
C ASN A 359 6.20 -4.98 -0.08
N ALA A 360 5.38 -5.21 0.94
CA ALA A 360 4.42 -4.25 1.47
C ALA A 360 4.95 -3.58 2.74
N THR A 361 4.49 -2.35 3.00
CA THR A 361 4.64 -1.71 4.31
C THR A 361 3.36 -1.96 5.10
N VAL A 362 3.41 -2.80 6.11
CA VAL A 362 2.25 -3.17 6.93
C VAL A 362 2.45 -2.71 8.37
N LYS A 363 1.49 -1.97 8.89
CA LYS A 363 1.39 -1.64 10.31
C LYS A 363 0.08 -2.17 10.87
N ALA A 364 0.18 -3.22 11.66
CA ALA A 364 -0.95 -3.90 12.30
C ALA A 364 -0.95 -3.64 13.80
N THR A 365 -2.04 -3.10 14.34
CA THR A 365 -2.18 -2.77 15.76
C THR A 365 -3.47 -3.33 16.31
N ALA A 366 -3.38 -4.20 17.32
CA ALA A 366 -4.50 -4.80 18.03
C ALA A 366 -4.51 -4.38 19.49
N GLN A 367 -5.71 -4.17 20.08
CA GLN A 367 -5.81 -3.80 21.49
C GLN A 367 -5.92 -5.01 22.43
N LYS A 368 -6.56 -6.10 21.98
CA LYS A 368 -6.88 -7.26 22.86
C LYS A 368 -6.32 -8.59 22.38
N TYR A 369 -6.25 -8.79 21.05
CA TYR A 369 -5.79 -10.06 20.47
C TYR A 369 -4.57 -9.85 19.57
N ASN A 370 -4.48 -10.62 18.49
CA ASN A 370 -3.28 -10.66 17.68
C ASN A 370 -3.20 -9.50 16.66
N ALA A 371 -2.03 -8.94 16.48
CA ALA A 371 -1.81 -7.98 15.39
C ALA A 371 -1.89 -8.68 14.02
N LEU A 372 -1.23 -9.83 13.87
CA LEU A 372 -1.31 -10.70 12.70
C LEU A 372 -1.70 -12.10 13.12
N ARG A 373 -2.73 -12.66 12.48
CA ARG A 373 -3.15 -14.05 12.71
C ARG A 373 -3.48 -14.75 11.40
N ALA A 374 -2.94 -15.95 11.21
CA ALA A 374 -3.31 -16.85 10.13
C ALA A 374 -3.41 -18.28 10.63
N SER A 375 -4.22 -19.12 9.95
CA SER A 375 -4.49 -20.49 10.43
C SER A 375 -3.62 -21.54 9.77
N ASP A 376 -3.02 -21.25 8.60
CA ASP A 376 -2.32 -22.26 7.80
C ASP A 376 -0.86 -21.82 7.58
N VAL A 377 -0.55 -21.08 6.55
CA VAL A 377 0.79 -20.57 6.24
C VAL A 377 0.79 -19.05 6.27
N MET A 378 1.75 -18.46 6.97
CA MET A 378 2.07 -17.04 6.85
C MET A 378 3.40 -16.87 6.13
N LYS A 379 3.39 -16.23 4.97
CA LYS A 379 4.60 -15.88 4.24
C LYS A 379 4.79 -14.37 4.28
N ILE A 380 5.95 -13.92 4.77
CA ILE A 380 6.37 -12.51 4.74
C ILE A 380 7.66 -12.45 3.91
N ASP A 381 7.59 -11.77 2.76
CA ASP A 381 8.64 -11.76 1.74
C ASP A 381 8.95 -10.33 1.31
N GLY A 382 9.95 -9.73 1.93
CA GLY A 382 10.34 -8.33 1.71
C GLY A 382 9.42 -7.30 2.35
N GLY A 383 9.80 -6.03 2.16
CA GLY A 383 9.08 -4.89 2.72
C GLY A 383 9.32 -4.66 4.21
N ARG A 384 8.37 -4.00 4.88
CA ARG A 384 8.43 -3.70 6.31
C ARG A 384 7.12 -4.07 6.99
N VAL A 385 7.19 -4.86 8.04
CA VAL A 385 6.01 -5.29 8.80
C VAL A 385 6.17 -4.91 10.27
N GLU A 386 5.22 -4.14 10.79
CA GLU A 386 5.11 -3.78 12.20
C GLU A 386 3.84 -4.42 12.78
N ALA A 387 4.00 -5.36 13.70
CA ALA A 387 2.92 -6.05 14.37
C ALA A 387 2.93 -5.70 15.87
N THR A 388 1.93 -4.98 16.34
CA THR A 388 1.83 -4.55 17.74
C THR A 388 0.52 -5.02 18.36
N THR A 389 0.59 -5.66 19.52
CA THR A 389 -0.59 -5.93 20.35
C THR A 389 -0.43 -5.36 21.74
N PHE A 390 -1.55 -4.90 22.34
CA PHE A 390 -1.64 -4.47 23.73
C PHE A 390 -2.39 -5.50 24.60
N GLY A 391 -2.78 -6.63 24.00
CA GLY A 391 -3.48 -7.71 24.73
C GLY A 391 -2.56 -8.43 25.72
N GLU A 392 -3.08 -8.65 26.94
CA GLU A 392 -2.37 -9.41 27.97
C GLU A 392 -2.40 -10.90 27.67
N ASN A 393 -1.26 -11.58 27.82
CA ASN A 393 -1.07 -13.01 27.56
C ASN A 393 -1.35 -13.41 26.09
N ILE A 394 -1.06 -12.52 25.15
CA ILE A 394 -1.33 -12.71 23.71
C ILE A 394 -0.04 -12.52 22.90
N TYR A 395 0.13 -13.35 21.89
CA TYR A 395 1.18 -13.20 20.89
C TYR A 395 0.80 -12.12 19.88
N ALA A 396 1.74 -11.25 19.53
CA ALA A 396 1.51 -10.25 18.49
C ALA A 396 1.30 -10.89 17.10
N ILE A 397 2.07 -11.94 16.81
CA ILE A 397 1.88 -12.79 15.62
C ILE A 397 1.54 -14.20 16.09
N HIS A 398 0.43 -14.75 15.57
CA HIS A 398 -0.07 -16.05 15.99
C HIS A 398 -0.44 -16.92 14.78
N MET A 399 0.24 -18.07 14.68
CA MET A 399 0.06 -19.06 13.62
C MET A 399 -0.45 -20.38 14.19
N GLN A 400 -1.77 -20.55 14.18
CA GLN A 400 -2.42 -21.79 14.60
C GLN A 400 -3.82 -21.89 13.97
N PRO A 401 -4.22 -23.08 13.47
CA PRO A 401 -5.59 -23.33 13.04
C PRO A 401 -6.61 -23.00 14.13
N MET A 402 -7.75 -22.40 13.73
CA MET A 402 -8.76 -21.97 14.68
C MET A 402 -9.74 -23.06 15.10
N ASP A 403 -9.93 -24.07 14.22
CA ASP A 403 -11.11 -24.94 14.30
C ASP A 403 -10.81 -26.38 14.79
N ASP A 404 -9.56 -26.85 14.77
CA ASP A 404 -9.23 -28.26 15.07
C ASP A 404 -8.22 -28.47 16.20
N GLY A 405 -7.66 -27.38 16.75
CA GLY A 405 -6.66 -27.47 17.83
C GLY A 405 -5.32 -28.09 17.38
N SER A 406 -5.12 -28.32 16.08
CA SER A 406 -3.85 -28.81 15.57
C SER A 406 -2.80 -27.70 15.61
N ASN A 407 -1.52 -28.09 15.71
CA ASN A 407 -0.39 -27.15 15.66
C ASN A 407 0.30 -27.20 14.30
N ASN A 408 -0.45 -26.97 13.21
CA ASN A 408 0.05 -27.12 11.84
C ASN A 408 0.42 -25.76 11.19
N GLY A 409 0.33 -24.64 11.92
CA GLY A 409 0.67 -23.33 11.38
C GLY A 409 2.14 -23.22 11.06
N ARG A 410 2.48 -22.76 9.86
CA ARG A 410 3.86 -22.55 9.38
C ARG A 410 4.11 -21.08 9.07
N MET A 411 5.36 -20.66 9.25
CA MET A 411 5.75 -19.29 8.90
C MET A 411 7.00 -19.31 8.01
N GLU A 412 6.97 -18.49 6.94
CA GLU A 412 8.11 -18.26 6.05
C GLU A 412 8.46 -16.78 6.10
N ILE A 413 9.70 -16.43 6.40
CA ILE A 413 10.18 -15.05 6.53
C ILE A 413 11.41 -14.89 5.65
N GLY A 414 11.39 -13.90 4.73
CA GLY A 414 12.52 -13.71 3.83
C GLY A 414 12.44 -12.45 2.98
N GLY A 415 13.20 -12.42 1.87
CA GLY A 415 13.19 -11.33 0.90
C GLY A 415 13.74 -10.00 1.42
N GLY A 416 14.60 -10.01 2.44
CA GLY A 416 15.14 -8.81 3.05
C GLY A 416 14.12 -8.06 3.92
N VAL A 417 13.11 -8.74 4.46
CA VAL A 417 12.06 -8.11 5.25
C VAL A 417 12.59 -7.49 6.54
N GLU A 418 12.08 -6.31 6.89
CA GLU A 418 12.16 -5.71 8.22
C GLU A 418 10.90 -6.05 9.02
N LEU A 419 10.99 -6.98 9.97
CA LEU A 419 9.88 -7.41 10.81
C LEU A 419 10.05 -6.89 12.25
N TYR A 420 9.14 -6.04 12.67
CA TYR A 420 9.08 -5.48 14.03
C TYR A 420 7.86 -6.01 14.75
N VAL A 421 8.06 -6.68 15.87
CA VAL A 421 7.00 -7.31 16.66
C VAL A 421 7.02 -6.76 18.06
N LYS A 422 5.86 -6.31 18.55
CA LYS A 422 5.72 -5.81 19.90
C LYS A 422 4.44 -6.32 20.56
N GLY A 423 4.54 -6.80 21.81
CA GLY A 423 3.37 -7.28 22.55
C GLY A 423 3.74 -7.91 23.90
N PHE A 424 2.74 -8.49 24.57
CA PHE A 424 2.99 -9.30 25.76
C PHE A 424 3.89 -10.50 25.41
N SER A 425 3.53 -11.25 24.35
CA SER A 425 4.37 -12.26 23.72
C SER A 425 4.60 -11.90 22.23
N GLY A 426 5.75 -12.30 21.67
CA GLY A 426 6.14 -11.93 20.31
C GLY A 426 5.46 -12.78 19.25
N ILE A 427 6.09 -13.91 18.87
CA ILE A 427 5.67 -14.77 17.75
C ILE A 427 5.42 -16.20 18.26
N PHE A 428 4.24 -16.73 17.91
CA PHE A 428 3.89 -18.16 18.06
C PHE A 428 3.68 -18.80 16.70
N VAL A 429 4.32 -19.96 16.46
CA VAL A 429 4.11 -20.78 15.27
C VAL A 429 3.94 -22.25 15.69
N GLY A 430 2.83 -22.85 15.32
CA GLY A 430 2.49 -24.20 15.79
C GLY A 430 3.44 -25.29 15.31
N GLU A 431 3.87 -25.28 14.05
CA GLU A 431 4.74 -26.33 13.49
C GLU A 431 6.19 -25.83 13.37
N GLU A 432 6.47 -24.89 12.51
CA GLU A 432 7.84 -24.46 12.18
C GLU A 432 7.87 -23.09 11.51
N ALA A 433 8.88 -22.29 11.83
CA ALA A 433 9.24 -21.09 11.08
C ALA A 433 10.51 -21.32 10.24
N THR A 434 10.45 -20.98 8.96
CA THR A 434 11.61 -20.97 8.06
C THR A 434 12.04 -19.53 7.82
N ILE A 435 13.30 -19.20 8.13
CA ILE A 435 13.86 -17.86 7.97
C ILE A 435 14.91 -17.91 6.85
N ALA A 436 14.82 -16.98 5.92
CA ALA A 436 15.84 -16.72 4.90
C ALA A 436 16.55 -15.40 5.17
N ASP A 437 16.46 -14.43 4.26
CA ASP A 437 17.00 -13.07 4.41
C ASP A 437 16.01 -12.20 5.18
N ALA A 438 16.33 -11.83 6.43
CA ALA A 438 15.41 -11.07 7.28
C ALA A 438 16.14 -10.33 8.41
N HIS A 439 15.59 -9.17 8.78
CA HIS A 439 15.87 -8.47 10.03
C HIS A 439 14.62 -8.50 10.91
N ILE A 440 14.68 -9.22 12.01
CA ILE A 440 13.57 -9.45 12.93
C ILE A 440 13.88 -8.82 14.27
N VAL A 441 13.02 -7.93 14.74
CA VAL A 441 13.11 -7.32 16.08
C VAL A 441 11.84 -7.62 16.84
N ILE A 442 11.99 -8.21 18.01
CA ILE A 442 10.88 -8.54 18.92
C ILE A 442 11.11 -7.85 20.27
N ASP A 443 10.13 -7.08 20.70
CA ASP A 443 10.08 -6.41 22.00
C ASP A 443 8.83 -6.90 22.75
N SER A 444 9.00 -7.83 23.67
CA SER A 444 7.92 -8.50 24.39
C SER A 444 8.09 -8.42 25.91
N ASP A 445 6.99 -8.57 26.62
CA ASP A 445 7.00 -8.58 28.11
C ASP A 445 7.27 -9.97 28.67
N ASP A 446 7.07 -11.03 27.86
CA ASP A 446 7.22 -12.43 28.25
C ASP A 446 8.05 -13.21 27.22
N TRP A 447 7.43 -13.94 26.30
CA TRP A 447 8.15 -14.74 25.29
C TRP A 447 8.42 -13.95 24.02
N SER A 448 9.66 -13.89 23.56
CA SER A 448 9.94 -13.31 22.25
C SER A 448 9.53 -14.23 21.10
N ILE A 449 9.87 -15.50 21.20
CA ILE A 449 9.59 -16.54 20.19
C ILE A 449 9.14 -17.83 20.88
N ASP A 450 8.03 -18.37 20.40
CA ASP A 450 7.53 -19.70 20.79
C ASP A 450 7.28 -20.51 19.50
N MET A 451 8.37 -21.02 18.92
CA MET A 451 8.33 -21.77 17.67
C MET A 451 9.66 -22.49 17.41
N PRO A 452 9.65 -23.68 16.77
CA PRO A 452 10.83 -24.24 16.14
C PRO A 452 11.27 -23.36 14.95
N VAL A 453 12.53 -22.95 14.92
CA VAL A 453 13.09 -22.12 13.84
C VAL A 453 14.13 -22.91 13.08
N LYS A 454 14.05 -22.87 11.75
CA LYS A 454 15.12 -23.28 10.85
C LYS A 454 15.45 -22.17 9.86
N PHE A 455 16.66 -22.21 9.31
CA PHE A 455 17.03 -21.35 8.21
C PHE A 455 16.80 -22.08 6.88
N ALA A 456 16.40 -21.34 5.86
CA ALA A 456 16.26 -21.85 4.51
C ALA A 456 17.63 -22.32 3.98
N ASP A 457 17.64 -23.25 3.01
CA ASP A 457 18.86 -23.73 2.39
C ASP A 457 19.70 -22.57 1.84
N GLY A 458 20.98 -22.51 2.21
CA GLY A 458 21.89 -21.43 1.82
C GLY A 458 21.78 -20.16 2.67
N TYR A 459 20.98 -20.16 3.74
CA TYR A 459 20.87 -19.03 4.69
C TYR A 459 21.30 -19.46 6.10
N ASP A 460 21.63 -18.48 6.92
CA ASP A 460 21.90 -18.72 8.34
C ASP A 460 21.82 -17.40 9.11
N ILE A 461 21.97 -17.50 10.44
CA ILE A 461 22.02 -16.35 11.33
C ILE A 461 23.32 -15.56 11.13
N ALA A 462 23.19 -14.28 10.82
CA ALA A 462 24.33 -13.36 10.72
C ALA A 462 24.65 -12.70 12.06
N ARG A 463 23.59 -12.35 12.83
CA ARG A 463 23.72 -11.73 14.15
C ARG A 463 22.49 -12.02 14.99
N ALA A 464 22.70 -12.34 16.26
CA ALA A 464 21.65 -12.43 17.27
C ALA A 464 22.01 -11.57 18.49
N LEU A 465 21.07 -10.71 18.92
CA LEU A 465 21.16 -9.92 20.16
C LEU A 465 19.95 -10.27 21.02
N GLY A 466 20.18 -10.48 22.32
CA GLY A 466 19.11 -10.82 23.25
C GLY A 466 19.31 -10.16 24.61
N GLY A 467 18.20 -9.86 25.30
CA GLY A 467 18.22 -9.23 26.61
C GLY A 467 16.83 -8.98 27.18
N ASP A 468 16.77 -8.38 28.38
CA ASP A 468 15.53 -7.96 29.00
C ASP A 468 14.90 -6.72 28.32
N SER A 469 15.69 -6.00 27.57
CA SER A 469 15.30 -4.79 26.83
C SER A 469 16.32 -4.50 25.74
N LYS A 470 15.99 -3.61 24.82
CA LYS A 470 16.93 -3.13 23.78
C LYS A 470 18.25 -2.57 24.37
N GLY A 471 18.16 -1.91 25.53
CA GLY A 471 19.33 -1.28 26.16
C GLY A 471 20.27 -2.25 26.89
N SER A 472 19.80 -3.48 27.16
CA SER A 472 20.56 -4.57 27.79
C SER A 472 20.83 -5.73 26.84
N ALA A 473 20.52 -5.59 25.57
CA ALA A 473 20.73 -6.65 24.59
C ALA A 473 22.20 -6.85 24.26
N GLU A 474 22.66 -8.08 24.36
CA GLU A 474 24.02 -8.53 24.11
C GLU A 474 24.07 -9.61 23.03
N PRO A 475 25.16 -9.75 22.28
CA PRO A 475 25.33 -10.85 21.34
C PRO A 475 25.29 -12.21 22.03
N PHE A 476 24.58 -13.17 21.42
CA PHE A 476 24.52 -14.54 21.91
C PHE A 476 24.57 -15.54 20.77
N ASP A 477 24.87 -16.80 21.10
CA ASP A 477 24.81 -17.90 20.14
C ASP A 477 23.37 -18.35 19.99
N TRP A 478 22.78 -18.13 18.80
CA TRP A 478 21.41 -18.47 18.48
C TRP A 478 21.04 -19.93 18.81
N TYR A 479 21.96 -20.86 18.52
CA TYR A 479 21.73 -22.28 18.74
C TYR A 479 21.75 -22.70 20.23
N SER A 480 22.12 -21.78 21.11
CA SER A 480 22.04 -21.98 22.57
C SER A 480 20.77 -21.41 23.20
N MET A 481 19.88 -20.76 22.41
CA MET A 481 18.65 -20.16 22.91
C MET A 481 17.67 -21.23 23.40
N SER A 482 17.12 -21.05 24.60
CA SER A 482 15.99 -21.82 25.11
C SER A 482 14.68 -21.20 24.64
N LEU A 483 13.73 -22.03 24.22
CA LEU A 483 12.35 -21.62 23.92
C LEU A 483 11.41 -21.66 25.16
N GLU A 484 11.99 -21.88 26.35
CA GLU A 484 11.22 -21.83 27.62
C GLU A 484 10.76 -20.41 27.98
N PRO A 485 9.70 -20.25 28.77
CA PRO A 485 9.22 -18.93 29.20
C PRO A 485 10.34 -18.09 29.79
N PHE A 486 10.27 -16.76 29.55
CA PHE A 486 11.24 -15.84 30.09
C PHE A 486 11.32 -15.97 31.62
N THR A 487 12.52 -16.20 32.09
CA THR A 487 12.87 -16.13 33.51
C THR A 487 14.11 -15.25 33.66
N PRO A 488 14.06 -14.11 34.36
CA PRO A 488 15.20 -13.22 34.51
C PRO A 488 16.48 -13.96 34.92
N GLY A 489 17.53 -13.80 34.14
CA GLY A 489 18.82 -14.45 34.38
C GLY A 489 18.95 -15.89 33.88
N THR A 490 17.93 -16.45 33.19
CA THR A 490 18.03 -17.76 32.55
C THR A 490 18.69 -17.60 31.19
N PRO A 491 19.80 -18.28 30.90
CA PRO A 491 20.45 -18.21 29.60
C PRO A 491 19.50 -18.69 28.48
N GLY A 492 19.43 -17.91 27.40
CA GLY A 492 18.67 -18.27 26.21
C GLY A 492 17.20 -17.90 26.21
N THR A 493 16.70 -17.20 27.24
CA THR A 493 15.36 -16.57 27.23
C THR A 493 15.49 -15.05 27.18
N TYR A 494 14.79 -14.41 26.27
CA TYR A 494 14.89 -12.98 26.03
C TYR A 494 13.51 -12.35 25.83
N ARG A 495 13.29 -11.18 26.41
CA ARG A 495 12.14 -10.28 26.12
C ARG A 495 12.41 -9.48 24.86
N TYR A 496 13.63 -8.95 24.73
CA TYR A 496 14.09 -8.29 23.52
C TYR A 496 14.97 -9.25 22.72
N LEU A 497 14.64 -9.41 21.45
CA LEU A 497 15.35 -10.26 20.52
C LEU A 497 15.53 -9.51 19.20
N GLU A 498 16.77 -9.45 18.71
CA GLU A 498 17.08 -8.93 17.37
C GLU A 498 17.86 -9.97 16.60
N LEU A 499 17.33 -10.39 15.46
CA LEU A 499 17.89 -11.39 14.58
C LEU A 499 18.17 -10.76 13.22
N LEU A 500 19.37 -10.96 12.72
CA LEU A 500 19.72 -10.72 11.34
C LEU A 500 20.13 -12.05 10.71
N SER A 501 19.47 -12.46 9.65
CA SER A 501 19.81 -13.63 8.84
C SER A 501 20.14 -13.19 7.43
N GLY A 502 20.98 -13.95 6.74
CA GLY A 502 21.40 -13.63 5.38
C GLY A 502 21.83 -14.87 4.60
N ALA A 503 21.94 -14.72 3.29
CA ALA A 503 22.49 -15.76 2.43
C ALA A 503 23.94 -16.05 2.78
N LYS A 504 24.33 -17.31 2.78
CA LYS A 504 25.71 -17.73 2.96
C LYS A 504 26.50 -17.40 1.71
N HIS A 505 27.66 -16.81 1.91
CA HIS A 505 28.63 -16.51 0.88
C HIS A 505 29.98 -17.12 1.23
N THR A 506 30.71 -17.49 0.21
CA THR A 506 32.04 -18.07 0.38
C THR A 506 33.05 -16.98 0.71
N LEU A 507 33.75 -17.16 1.82
CA LEU A 507 34.98 -16.45 2.11
C LEU A 507 36.15 -17.35 1.82
N ARG A 508 37.03 -16.97 0.88
CA ARG A 508 38.18 -17.76 0.45
C ARG A 508 39.47 -17.02 0.70
N VAL A 509 40.46 -17.71 1.23
CA VAL A 509 41.82 -17.18 1.44
C VAL A 509 42.79 -17.86 0.45
N THR A 510 43.45 -17.02 -0.36
CA THR A 510 44.46 -17.44 -1.35
C THR A 510 45.85 -17.04 -0.87
N ASN A 511 46.82 -17.94 -1.01
CA ASN A 511 48.19 -17.86 -0.50
C ASN A 511 48.27 -17.75 1.03
N GLY A 512 47.26 -18.29 1.72
CA GLY A 512 47.20 -18.32 3.18
C GLY A 512 46.10 -19.25 3.68
N MET A 513 45.89 -19.26 4.98
CA MET A 513 44.90 -20.07 5.67
C MET A 513 44.25 -19.28 6.80
N ILE A 514 43.03 -19.59 7.14
CA ILE A 514 42.33 -19.07 8.32
C ILE A 514 42.77 -19.94 9.50
N SER A 515 43.39 -19.35 10.50
CA SER A 515 43.75 -20.04 11.75
C SER A 515 42.75 -19.82 12.87
N GLU A 516 41.98 -18.72 12.79
CA GLU A 516 40.92 -18.40 13.73
C GLU A 516 39.81 -17.64 13.01
N LEU A 517 38.55 -18.00 13.30
CA LEU A 517 37.34 -17.34 12.81
C LEU A 517 36.45 -16.97 14.00
N ASN A 518 36.18 -15.68 14.17
CA ASN A 518 35.36 -15.12 15.24
C ASN A 518 35.71 -15.66 16.64
N GLY A 519 37.03 -15.68 16.95
CA GLY A 519 37.55 -16.12 18.25
C GLY A 519 37.56 -17.65 18.46
N LYS A 520 37.23 -18.45 17.44
CA LYS A 520 37.30 -19.91 17.49
C LYS A 520 38.40 -20.45 16.59
N PRO A 521 39.21 -21.41 17.04
CA PRO A 521 40.22 -22.06 16.18
C PRO A 521 39.57 -22.62 14.90
N TYR A 522 40.16 -22.33 13.76
CA TYR A 522 39.72 -22.77 12.45
C TYR A 522 40.91 -23.32 11.67
N THR A 523 40.65 -24.26 10.77
CA THR A 523 41.70 -24.78 9.91
C THR A 523 41.14 -24.98 8.51
N GLY A 524 41.46 -24.07 7.60
CA GLY A 524 40.98 -24.10 6.22
C GLY A 524 41.31 -22.83 5.49
N ASN A 525 41.01 -22.80 4.21
CA ASN A 525 41.16 -21.62 3.36
C ASN A 525 39.81 -21.15 2.80
N GLU A 526 38.70 -21.75 3.20
CA GLU A 526 37.34 -21.38 2.83
C GLU A 526 36.41 -21.46 4.03
N ALA A 527 35.44 -20.57 4.12
CA ALA A 527 34.37 -20.57 5.10
C ALA A 527 33.06 -20.03 4.48
N GLU A 528 31.95 -20.66 4.78
CA GLU A 528 30.61 -20.17 4.42
C GLU A 528 30.11 -19.24 5.54
N ILE A 529 29.87 -17.96 5.21
CA ILE A 529 29.52 -16.93 6.19
C ILE A 529 28.28 -16.19 5.70
N PRO A 530 27.23 -16.05 6.54
CA PRO A 530 26.04 -15.29 6.16
C PRO A 530 26.35 -13.81 5.92
N ALA A 531 25.75 -13.22 4.90
CA ALA A 531 25.80 -11.79 4.65
C ALA A 531 25.34 -10.98 5.88
N GLY A 532 26.02 -9.90 6.21
CA GLY A 532 25.75 -9.09 7.39
C GLY A 532 26.41 -9.60 8.70
N SER A 533 27.05 -10.75 8.68
CA SER A 533 27.81 -11.26 9.84
C SER A 533 29.03 -10.39 10.13
N PRO A 534 29.31 -10.03 11.39
CA PRO A 534 30.62 -9.51 11.76
C PRO A 534 31.65 -10.63 11.63
N VAL A 535 32.75 -10.37 10.92
CA VAL A 535 33.82 -11.30 10.66
C VAL A 535 35.09 -10.80 11.32
N THR A 536 35.72 -11.66 12.11
CA THR A 536 37.08 -11.44 12.63
C THR A 536 37.91 -12.67 12.27
N LEU A 537 38.95 -12.48 11.49
CA LEU A 537 39.85 -13.53 11.02
C LEU A 537 41.23 -13.34 11.57
N THR A 538 41.87 -14.40 12.03
CA THR A 538 43.34 -14.47 12.17
C THR A 538 43.87 -15.35 11.04
N LEU A 539 44.73 -14.80 10.20
CA LEU A 539 45.24 -15.48 9.01
C LEU A 539 46.69 -15.92 9.20
N THR A 540 47.05 -16.99 8.51
CA THR A 540 48.42 -17.48 8.40
C THR A 540 48.84 -17.43 6.94
N VAL A 541 49.99 -16.86 6.65
CA VAL A 541 50.56 -16.77 5.30
C VAL A 541 51.15 -18.10 4.88
N ASN A 542 50.89 -18.52 3.65
CA ASN A 542 51.61 -19.63 3.04
C ASN A 542 52.83 -19.08 2.28
N GLU A 543 54.01 -19.09 2.94
CA GLU A 543 55.25 -18.58 2.38
C GLU A 543 55.70 -19.29 1.10
N ASP A 544 55.34 -20.59 0.94
CA ASP A 544 55.65 -21.38 -0.25
C ASP A 544 54.89 -20.96 -1.50
N ALA A 545 53.84 -20.10 -1.34
CA ALA A 545 53.02 -19.63 -2.45
C ALA A 545 53.68 -18.42 -3.18
N PHE A 546 54.74 -17.86 -2.67
CA PHE A 546 55.42 -16.71 -3.28
C PHE A 546 56.61 -17.17 -4.19
N THR A 547 56.83 -16.39 -5.25
CA THR A 547 58.00 -16.66 -6.12
C THR A 547 59.31 -16.34 -5.44
N ALA A 548 60.40 -16.95 -5.93
CA ALA A 548 61.71 -16.77 -5.30
C ALA A 548 62.12 -15.30 -5.22
N GLY A 549 62.29 -14.78 -4.00
CA GLY A 549 62.66 -13.40 -3.71
C GLY A 549 61.50 -12.50 -3.31
N GLU A 550 60.21 -12.95 -3.42
CA GLU A 550 59.07 -12.23 -2.87
C GLU A 550 58.90 -12.58 -1.38
N VAL A 551 58.54 -11.57 -0.60
CA VAL A 551 58.14 -11.71 0.81
C VAL A 551 56.73 -11.17 0.99
N PHE A 552 55.95 -11.72 1.92
CA PHE A 552 54.60 -11.23 2.23
C PHE A 552 54.64 -9.72 2.51
N SER A 553 53.75 -8.98 1.87
CA SER A 553 53.61 -7.55 2.02
C SER A 553 52.29 -7.12 2.64
N SER A 554 51.17 -7.70 2.21
CA SER A 554 49.87 -7.30 2.71
C SER A 554 48.76 -8.33 2.35
N TRP A 555 47.63 -8.19 3.03
CA TRP A 555 46.37 -8.85 2.65
C TRP A 555 45.52 -7.90 1.78
N THR A 556 44.96 -8.41 0.71
CA THR A 556 44.00 -7.69 -0.15
C THR A 556 42.70 -8.44 -0.18
N LEU A 557 41.58 -7.70 -0.13
CA LEU A 557 40.23 -8.26 -0.19
C LEU A 557 39.51 -7.80 -1.46
N PHE A 558 38.81 -8.73 -2.08
CA PHE A 558 38.00 -8.48 -3.25
C PHE A 558 36.65 -9.25 -3.15
N PRO A 559 35.52 -8.52 -3.18
CA PRO A 559 35.37 -7.07 -3.09
C PRO A 559 35.93 -6.51 -1.77
N THR A 560 36.24 -5.22 -1.73
CA THR A 560 36.71 -4.59 -0.50
C THR A 560 35.52 -4.15 0.37
N PRO A 561 35.26 -4.77 1.52
CA PRO A 561 34.19 -4.35 2.44
C PRO A 561 34.35 -2.89 2.90
N ARG A 562 33.22 -2.20 3.12
CA ARG A 562 33.24 -0.76 3.47
C ARG A 562 33.84 -0.46 4.84
N ASP A 563 33.69 -1.38 5.77
CA ASP A 563 34.15 -1.30 7.17
C ASP A 563 35.41 -2.11 7.45
N LEU A 564 36.12 -2.50 6.39
CA LEU A 564 37.35 -3.30 6.48
C LEU A 564 38.41 -2.65 7.38
N GLN A 565 38.88 -3.44 8.32
CA GLN A 565 40.05 -3.11 9.16
C GLN A 565 41.08 -4.25 9.05
N ILE A 566 42.33 -3.92 8.87
CA ILE A 566 43.44 -4.88 8.80
C ILE A 566 44.48 -4.46 9.84
N ASP A 567 44.78 -5.34 10.79
CA ASP A 567 45.83 -5.17 11.80
C ASP A 567 46.77 -6.38 11.76
N GLY A 568 47.82 -6.27 10.96
CA GLY A 568 48.73 -7.38 10.68
C GLY A 568 48.01 -8.55 10.00
N ASN A 569 47.92 -9.66 10.70
CA ASN A 569 47.24 -10.88 10.24
C ASN A 569 45.79 -10.98 10.77
N VAL A 570 45.29 -9.99 11.49
CA VAL A 570 43.92 -9.91 11.95
C VAL A 570 43.11 -9.02 11.02
N ILE A 571 42.04 -9.53 10.47
CA ILE A 571 41.16 -8.80 9.55
C ILE A 571 39.73 -8.81 10.11
N THR A 572 39.12 -7.64 10.19
CA THR A 572 37.73 -7.47 10.62
C THR A 572 36.92 -6.70 9.59
N PHE A 573 35.70 -7.17 9.33
CA PHE A 573 34.75 -6.54 8.43
C PHE A 573 33.36 -7.15 8.63
N THR A 574 32.34 -6.57 8.01
CA THR A 574 31.01 -7.19 7.89
C THR A 574 30.93 -7.93 6.56
N MET A 575 30.51 -9.20 6.56
CA MET A 575 30.38 -10.02 5.35
C MET A 575 29.41 -9.36 4.36
N PRO A 576 29.85 -9.03 3.14
CA PRO A 576 28.97 -8.47 2.13
C PRO A 576 28.01 -9.54 1.56
N ALA A 577 27.02 -9.14 0.76
CA ALA A 577 26.09 -10.03 0.08
C ALA A 577 26.69 -10.58 -1.23
N GLU A 578 27.95 -10.99 -1.19
CA GLU A 578 28.71 -11.60 -2.29
C GLU A 578 29.94 -12.31 -1.74
N ASP A 579 30.52 -13.22 -2.53
CA ASP A 579 31.70 -13.96 -2.12
C ASP A 579 32.91 -13.04 -1.94
N VAL A 580 33.76 -13.32 -0.95
CA VAL A 580 34.95 -12.54 -0.63
C VAL A 580 36.21 -13.38 -0.83
N GLU A 581 37.10 -12.90 -1.66
CA GLU A 581 38.46 -13.46 -1.76
C GLU A 581 39.45 -12.60 -0.99
N ILE A 582 40.21 -13.22 -0.08
CA ILE A 582 41.31 -12.62 0.65
C ILE A 582 42.61 -13.21 0.09
N ARG A 583 43.50 -12.37 -0.36
CA ARG A 583 44.76 -12.83 -0.95
C ARG A 583 45.96 -12.22 -0.22
N ALA A 584 46.89 -13.09 0.17
CA ALA A 584 48.22 -12.62 0.56
C ALA A 584 49.00 -12.18 -0.69
N THR A 585 49.51 -10.97 -0.67
CA THR A 585 50.35 -10.41 -1.73
C THR A 585 51.79 -10.29 -1.25
N GLY A 586 52.74 -10.59 -2.13
CA GLY A 586 54.15 -10.46 -1.87
C GLY A 586 54.79 -9.34 -2.71
N ASP A 587 55.85 -8.75 -2.19
CA ASP A 587 56.68 -7.80 -2.91
C ASP A 587 58.14 -8.25 -2.87
N ILE A 588 58.90 -7.93 -3.91
CA ILE A 588 60.33 -8.14 -3.92
C ILE A 588 60.96 -6.99 -3.11
N PRO A 589 61.62 -7.27 -1.98
CA PRO A 589 62.30 -6.23 -1.24
C PRO A 589 63.33 -5.54 -2.16
N PRO A 590 63.47 -4.21 -2.11
CA PRO A 590 64.51 -3.52 -2.89
C PRO A 590 65.88 -4.09 -2.47
N GLU A 591 66.71 -4.47 -3.47
CA GLU A 591 68.09 -4.89 -3.21
C GLU A 591 68.78 -3.82 -2.34
N PRO A 592 69.50 -4.21 -1.27
CA PRO A 592 70.26 -3.27 -0.49
C PRO A 592 71.31 -2.61 -1.41
N THR A 593 71.15 -1.33 -1.68
CA THR A 593 72.11 -0.57 -2.42
C THR A 593 73.44 -0.66 -1.66
N PRO A 594 74.55 -1.18 -2.28
CA PRO A 594 75.85 -1.10 -1.68
C PRO A 594 76.29 0.35 -1.85
N ASP A 595 76.43 1.03 -0.74
CA ASP A 595 77.12 2.31 -0.50
C ASP A 595 76.28 3.33 0.28
N ALA A 596 76.31 3.18 1.59
CA ALA A 596 76.16 4.29 2.52
C ALA A 596 76.91 3.94 3.82
N GLU A 597 78.24 3.82 3.73
CA GLU A 597 79.09 3.98 4.90
C GLU A 597 78.95 5.43 5.38
N GLY A 598 78.36 5.64 6.57
CA GLY A 598 78.47 6.90 7.29
C GLY A 598 77.16 7.49 7.87
N SER A 599 76.55 6.80 8.81
CA SER A 599 75.79 7.46 9.89
C SER A 599 75.48 6.43 11.01
N PRO A 600 76.01 6.64 12.22
CA PRO A 600 75.83 5.67 13.31
C PRO A 600 74.60 5.97 14.13
N LEU A 601 73.43 5.75 13.54
CA LEU A 601 72.15 5.89 14.25
C LEU A 601 71.09 4.86 13.86
N PHE A 602 71.40 3.80 13.10
CA PHE A 602 70.48 2.75 12.74
C PHE A 602 70.83 1.35 13.28
N GLY A 603 71.49 1.32 14.43
CA GLY A 603 71.90 0.07 15.06
C GLY A 603 71.25 -0.17 16.40
N LEU A 604 69.92 -0.07 16.54
CA LEU A 604 69.26 -0.50 17.76
C LEU A 604 67.73 -0.63 17.51
N ALA A 605 67.31 -1.66 16.77
CA ALA A 605 65.95 -2.20 16.87
C ALA A 605 65.78 -3.48 16.01
N LEU A 606 66.71 -4.44 16.14
CA LEU A 606 66.44 -5.82 15.70
C LEU A 606 66.71 -6.73 16.88
N GLY A 607 65.73 -6.80 17.75
CA GLY A 607 65.73 -7.72 18.86
C GLY A 607 64.50 -7.55 19.73
N ALA A 608 63.58 -8.47 19.59
CA ALA A 608 62.39 -8.69 20.41
C ALA A 608 61.33 -7.60 20.34
N VAL A 609 60.33 -7.81 19.52
CA VAL A 609 58.92 -8.07 19.87
C VAL A 609 58.18 -8.38 18.57
N GLY A 610 57.61 -9.57 18.47
CA GLY A 610 56.84 -10.03 17.33
C GLY A 610 55.56 -9.19 17.11
N GLY A 611 55.28 -8.90 15.86
CA GLY A 611 53.93 -8.98 15.32
C GLY A 611 52.99 -7.81 15.36
N THR A 612 53.30 -6.57 15.83
CA THR A 612 52.26 -5.55 15.92
C THR A 612 52.61 -4.15 15.39
N LEU A 613 53.71 -3.96 14.68
CA LEU A 613 54.16 -2.63 14.27
C LEU A 613 54.28 -2.38 12.75
N VAL A 614 54.09 -3.41 11.91
CA VAL A 614 54.37 -3.27 10.47
C VAL A 614 53.15 -2.70 9.71
N GLY A 615 51.93 -3.02 10.10
CA GLY A 615 50.71 -2.51 9.42
C GLY A 615 50.45 -1.01 9.64
N LEU A 616 50.68 -0.54 10.85
CA LEU A 616 50.52 0.91 11.19
C LEU A 616 51.58 1.79 10.53
N THR A 617 52.80 1.27 10.32
CA THR A 617 53.89 2.03 9.68
C THR A 617 53.69 2.18 8.16
N PHE A 618 53.10 1.21 7.46
CA PHE A 618 52.83 1.32 6.02
C PHE A 618 51.66 2.24 5.71
N TYR A 619 50.54 2.14 6.45
CA TYR A 619 49.42 3.09 6.29
C TYR A 619 49.83 4.50 6.66
N ALA A 620 50.56 4.67 7.76
CA ALA A 620 51.13 5.95 8.17
C ALA A 620 52.17 6.43 7.15
N ALA A 621 53.04 5.58 6.60
CA ALA A 621 54.00 5.93 5.57
C ALA A 621 53.35 6.30 4.24
N HIS A 622 52.29 5.60 3.82
CA HIS A 622 51.53 5.91 2.62
C HIS A 622 50.70 7.21 2.78
N GLU A 623 50.06 7.41 3.91
CA GLU A 623 49.38 8.68 4.26
C GLU A 623 50.36 9.83 4.44
N ILE A 624 51.51 9.58 5.05
CA ILE A 624 52.62 10.57 5.17
C ILE A 624 53.20 10.86 3.79
N GLY A 625 53.43 9.86 2.95
CA GLY A 625 53.93 10.03 1.58
C GLY A 625 52.95 10.83 0.71
N ILE A 626 51.66 10.50 0.70
CA ILE A 626 50.65 11.27 -0.02
C ILE A 626 50.51 12.68 0.55
N THR A 627 50.58 12.84 1.86
CA THR A 627 50.51 14.14 2.51
C THR A 627 51.71 15.01 2.16
N GLN A 628 52.90 14.44 2.10
CA GLN A 628 54.11 15.14 1.70
C GLN A 628 54.07 15.49 0.21
N THR A 629 53.67 14.56 -0.65
CA THR A 629 53.49 14.80 -2.07
C THR A 629 52.43 15.88 -2.34
N LEU A 630 51.32 15.88 -1.61
CA LEU A 630 50.31 16.94 -1.70
C LEU A 630 50.86 18.31 -1.27
N ARG A 631 51.65 18.37 -0.20
CA ARG A 631 52.31 19.64 0.25
C ARG A 631 53.30 20.19 -0.77
N GLU A 632 53.95 19.30 -1.55
CA GLU A 632 54.90 19.67 -2.59
C GLU A 632 54.22 20.02 -3.92
N THR A 633 53.03 19.48 -4.18
CA THR A 633 52.31 19.65 -5.47
C THR A 633 51.20 20.70 -5.41
N LEU A 634 50.62 20.96 -4.24
CA LEU A 634 49.63 22.02 -4.07
C LEU A 634 50.28 23.42 -4.03
N PRO A 635 49.57 24.49 -4.37
CA PRO A 635 50.06 25.86 -4.28
C PRO A 635 50.64 26.17 -2.90
N ALA A 636 51.73 26.93 -2.86
CA ALA A 636 52.42 27.25 -1.62
C ALA A 636 51.49 27.91 -0.58
N GLY A 637 51.32 27.26 0.58
CA GLY A 637 50.44 27.73 1.65
C GLY A 637 49.01 27.23 1.56
N ALA A 638 48.62 26.45 0.52
CA ALA A 638 47.28 25.87 0.43
C ALA A 638 47.09 24.75 1.46
N ALA A 639 45.96 24.76 2.18
CA ALA A 639 45.58 23.67 3.05
C ALA A 639 45.12 22.47 2.21
N ILE A 640 45.41 21.25 2.68
CA ILE A 640 44.89 20.01 2.03
C ILE A 640 43.39 19.93 2.30
N PRO A 641 42.53 19.91 1.24
CA PRO A 641 41.08 19.85 1.39
C PRO A 641 40.59 18.65 2.19
N ALA A 642 39.73 18.88 3.15
CA ALA A 642 39.12 17.85 3.98
C ALA A 642 37.74 17.38 3.44
N ASN A 643 37.09 18.20 2.63
CA ASN A 643 35.75 17.95 2.09
C ASN A 643 35.63 18.38 0.61
N ARG A 644 34.50 18.03 -0.01
CA ARG A 644 34.25 18.31 -1.44
C ARG A 644 34.19 19.81 -1.76
N GLY A 645 33.64 20.64 -0.87
CA GLY A 645 33.57 22.07 -1.04
C GLY A 645 34.97 22.72 -1.07
N GLU A 646 35.82 22.34 -0.13
CA GLU A 646 37.21 22.81 -0.07
C GLU A 646 38.02 22.36 -1.29
N LEU A 647 37.81 21.12 -1.77
CA LEU A 647 38.47 20.62 -2.97
C LEU A 647 38.03 21.40 -4.22
N ALA A 648 36.74 21.65 -4.40
CA ALA A 648 36.25 22.46 -5.50
C ALA A 648 36.81 23.88 -5.50
N LEU A 649 36.84 24.53 -4.34
CA LEU A 649 37.43 25.86 -4.16
C LEU A 649 38.93 25.88 -4.47
N LEU A 650 39.66 24.87 -4.03
CA LEU A 650 41.11 24.76 -4.33
C LEU A 650 41.37 24.68 -5.84
N LEU A 651 40.63 23.80 -6.54
CA LEU A 651 40.75 23.60 -7.98
C LEU A 651 40.37 24.86 -8.76
N TRP A 652 39.27 25.49 -8.38
CA TRP A 652 38.75 26.69 -9.02
C TRP A 652 39.65 27.91 -8.80
N ASN A 653 40.21 28.07 -7.60
CA ASN A 653 41.19 29.09 -7.29
C ASN A 653 42.51 28.89 -8.08
N ALA A 654 42.96 27.65 -8.24
CA ALA A 654 44.16 27.34 -9.02
C ALA A 654 43.97 27.57 -10.52
N ALA A 655 42.73 27.53 -11.00
CA ALA A 655 42.37 27.84 -12.38
C ALA A 655 42.07 29.33 -12.61
N ASP A 656 42.36 30.21 -11.65
CA ASP A 656 42.11 31.67 -11.72
C ASP A 656 40.62 32.05 -11.74
N LYS A 657 39.78 31.26 -11.04
CA LYS A 657 38.36 31.49 -10.80
C LYS A 657 37.49 31.69 -12.08
N PRO A 658 37.56 30.81 -13.07
CA PRO A 658 36.76 30.97 -14.26
C PRO A 658 35.27 30.92 -13.95
N GLU A 659 34.46 31.76 -14.60
CA GLU A 659 33.00 31.72 -14.45
C GLU A 659 32.43 30.42 -15.06
N PRO A 660 31.59 29.67 -14.35
CA PRO A 660 30.98 28.48 -14.89
C PRO A 660 30.01 28.82 -16.03
N GLU A 661 29.91 27.95 -17.02
CA GLU A 661 28.99 28.13 -18.19
C GLU A 661 27.52 28.15 -17.77
N LYS A 662 27.16 27.38 -16.72
CA LYS A 662 25.80 27.30 -16.19
C LYS A 662 25.71 27.96 -14.83
N GLN A 663 24.56 28.58 -14.55
CA GLN A 663 24.28 29.07 -13.21
C GLN A 663 24.27 27.91 -12.20
N PRO A 664 24.96 28.05 -11.05
CA PRO A 664 24.94 27.03 -10.01
C PRO A 664 23.53 26.81 -9.47
N ALA A 665 23.08 25.55 -9.46
CA ALA A 665 21.71 25.18 -9.06
C ALA A 665 21.65 24.16 -7.91
N PHE A 666 22.68 24.09 -7.06
CA PHE A 666 22.72 23.14 -5.94
C PHE A 666 21.90 23.64 -4.77
N THR A 667 20.98 22.79 -4.28
CA THR A 667 20.10 23.12 -3.15
C THR A 667 20.79 23.00 -1.77
N ASP A 668 21.96 22.39 -1.73
CA ASP A 668 22.74 22.09 -0.53
C ASP A 668 24.05 22.90 -0.40
N VAL A 669 24.26 23.89 -1.28
CA VAL A 669 25.40 24.80 -1.23
C VAL A 669 24.87 26.21 -1.01
N SER A 670 25.09 26.76 0.20
CA SER A 670 24.59 28.09 0.56
C SER A 670 25.56 29.24 0.23
N ASP A 671 26.83 28.92 0.06
CA ASP A 671 27.87 29.90 -0.27
C ASP A 671 28.04 30.00 -1.79
N LEU A 672 27.99 31.23 -2.33
CA LEU A 672 28.01 31.48 -3.77
C LEU A 672 29.35 31.13 -4.40
N GLU A 673 30.49 31.37 -3.70
CA GLU A 673 31.81 31.01 -4.22
C GLU A 673 31.98 29.50 -4.30
N THR A 674 31.57 28.78 -3.26
CA THR A 674 31.58 27.32 -3.26
C THR A 674 30.63 26.75 -4.33
N ALA A 675 29.47 27.37 -4.57
CA ALA A 675 28.54 26.95 -5.61
C ALA A 675 29.13 27.15 -7.01
N LYS A 676 29.78 28.27 -7.29
CA LYS A 676 30.47 28.52 -8.56
C LYS A 676 31.64 27.56 -8.77
N ALA A 677 32.44 27.35 -7.76
CA ALA A 677 33.57 26.41 -7.79
C ALA A 677 33.09 24.96 -8.05
N ALA A 678 32.03 24.55 -7.40
CA ALA A 678 31.43 23.25 -7.60
C ALA A 678 30.87 23.06 -9.02
N GLN A 679 30.14 24.05 -9.55
CA GLN A 679 29.59 24.03 -10.90
C GLN A 679 30.68 23.95 -11.94
N TRP A 680 31.71 24.78 -11.82
CA TRP A 680 32.86 24.76 -12.72
C TRP A 680 33.64 23.43 -12.66
N ALA A 681 33.88 22.89 -11.47
CA ALA A 681 34.61 21.63 -11.32
C ALA A 681 33.86 20.44 -11.94
N ILE A 682 32.51 20.49 -11.96
CA ILE A 682 31.68 19.50 -12.65
C ILE A 682 31.71 19.68 -14.16
N GLU A 683 31.63 20.93 -14.66
CA GLU A 683 31.73 21.24 -16.10
C GLU A 683 33.11 20.89 -16.67
N ALA A 684 34.17 21.07 -15.87
CA ALA A 684 35.52 20.65 -16.21
C ALA A 684 35.76 19.12 -16.10
N GLY A 685 34.75 18.34 -15.71
CA GLY A 685 34.87 16.87 -15.55
C GLY A 685 35.78 16.44 -14.38
N LEU A 686 36.10 17.34 -13.46
CA LEU A 686 36.99 17.08 -12.31
C LEU A 686 36.22 16.49 -11.11
N MET A 687 34.92 16.79 -11.03
CA MET A 687 34.04 16.30 -9.96
C MET A 687 32.67 15.91 -10.52
N GLU A 688 31.92 15.10 -9.79
CA GLU A 688 30.61 14.62 -10.19
C GLU A 688 29.53 15.13 -9.23
N THR A 689 28.27 15.23 -9.70
CA THR A 689 27.11 15.45 -8.84
C THR A 689 26.74 14.16 -8.12
N GLU A 690 26.18 14.24 -6.92
CA GLU A 690 25.57 13.09 -6.27
C GLU A 690 24.25 12.71 -6.98
N SER A 691 23.77 11.48 -6.81
CA SER A 691 22.58 10.92 -7.48
C SER A 691 21.27 11.74 -7.29
N SER A 692 21.24 12.66 -6.32
CA SER A 692 20.10 13.55 -6.00
C SER A 692 20.19 14.94 -6.63
N GLY A 693 21.17 15.24 -7.50
CA GLY A 693 21.45 16.60 -8.01
C GLY A 693 22.03 17.56 -6.97
N LYS A 694 22.51 17.05 -5.84
CA LYS A 694 23.22 17.77 -4.79
C LYS A 694 24.73 17.68 -5.01
N PHE A 695 25.47 18.67 -4.52
CA PHE A 695 26.93 18.67 -4.57
C PHE A 695 27.56 17.99 -3.34
N ALA A 696 26.89 18.03 -2.18
CA ALA A 696 27.36 17.55 -0.88
C ALA A 696 28.70 18.18 -0.45
N PRO A 697 28.78 19.52 -0.25
CA PRO A 697 30.01 20.23 -0.01
C PRO A 697 30.75 19.76 1.27
N ALA A 698 30.02 19.37 2.31
CA ALA A 698 30.54 18.87 3.57
C ALA A 698 31.06 17.42 3.55
N LYS A 699 30.77 16.65 2.46
CA LYS A 699 31.21 15.27 2.33
C LYS A 699 32.73 15.17 2.31
N ARG A 700 33.32 14.39 3.21
CA ARG A 700 34.75 14.18 3.31
C ARG A 700 35.37 13.65 2.03
N VAL A 701 36.57 14.09 1.71
CA VAL A 701 37.40 13.56 0.60
C VAL A 701 38.69 12.97 1.14
N THR A 702 39.11 11.85 0.59
CA THR A 702 40.38 11.22 0.96
C THR A 702 41.56 11.99 0.33
N ARG A 703 42.70 11.99 0.96
CA ARG A 703 43.92 12.61 0.43
C ARG A 703 44.31 12.07 -0.96
N LEU A 704 44.10 10.80 -1.19
CA LEU A 704 44.30 10.17 -2.50
C LEU A 704 43.36 10.75 -3.56
N LYS A 705 42.07 11.01 -3.22
CA LYS A 705 41.13 11.65 -4.13
C LYS A 705 41.54 13.08 -4.42
N VAL A 706 41.97 13.84 -3.40
CA VAL A 706 42.54 15.18 -3.58
C VAL A 706 43.73 15.14 -4.54
N PHE A 707 44.66 14.22 -4.37
CA PHE A 707 45.84 14.08 -5.23
C PHE A 707 45.46 13.74 -6.68
N ARG A 708 44.58 12.77 -6.87
CA ARG A 708 44.13 12.36 -8.22
C ARG A 708 43.40 13.47 -8.96
N THR A 709 42.50 14.17 -8.26
CA THR A 709 41.71 15.25 -8.87
C THR A 709 42.59 16.47 -9.15
N TRP A 710 43.53 16.80 -8.24
CA TRP A 710 44.51 17.85 -8.44
C TRP A 710 45.42 17.55 -9.65
N LYS A 711 45.93 16.33 -9.77
CA LYS A 711 46.74 15.89 -10.90
C LYS A 711 45.95 15.94 -12.22
N ALA A 712 44.68 15.57 -12.22
CA ALA A 712 43.80 15.65 -13.40
C ALA A 712 43.51 17.09 -13.84
N ALA A 713 43.49 18.04 -12.90
CA ALA A 713 43.28 19.46 -13.19
C ALA A 713 44.52 20.18 -13.75
N ASN A 714 45.72 19.61 -13.56
CA ASN A 714 47.00 20.23 -13.94
C ASN A 714 47.74 19.46 -15.04
N HIS A 715 47.06 18.53 -15.69
CA HIS A 715 47.47 17.86 -16.92
C HIS A 715 46.49 18.15 -18.06
#